data_a6ac42bdf0f900fbdf2055418ea1ec43
#
_entry.id   a6ac42bdf0f900fbdf2055418ea1ec43
#
_cell.length_a   1.000
_cell.length_b   1.000
_cell.length_c   1.000
_cell.angle_alpha   90.00
_cell.angle_beta   90.00
_cell.angle_gamma   90.00
#
_symmetry.space_group_name_H-M   'P 1'
#
loop_
_entity.id
_entity.type
_entity.pdbx_description
1 polymer ?
#
loop_
_entity_poly.entity_id
_entity_poly.type
_entity_poly.pdbx_seq_one_letter_code
_entity_poly.pdbx_strand_id
1 'polypeptide(L)'
;MKKVLFTATVDSHILQFHLPFLKLFKENGYEVHVATNGKEDIPYCDYKHTIPFERSPFKLNNIKAIIQLKKIIDTEKFNIIHTHTPMGSVVTRLAAKNARKKYHTRVIYTAHGLHFFKGAPLKNWLLFYPVEKYLSKYTDTLILINQEDFDLCKRKFKKCKDIQYVPGVGIDESKFNFTMSDNEKVNLRNSLGLKKSDFVMIYAAELSKRKRQIWLINSIKDLLYVHDDIHLLLPGKDSLNGKCQKLVNELNLENQIHFLGYRSDIPKLLKISNLALSSANQEGLPVNILEALYVGLPVVATNCRGNRDLIKNGVNGYLTGIDDFNKYNFFIKKLYISKEKNYKINVEKRYFLLRYLLDEVLIKLKKIYFKRKKILHVLASNIYSGAEKVASTIIENLKDEYDLYYCSPKGKNADVLKEKNINYIPIDNLNLKNMKKIFDKINPDIVHAHDYKASLICSLIKHNTYLIEHLHNNPPWLKKISVYSFAFLYSSLKSDIILTGSDSIENEYVFSNFIYKKINCIGNPVCVNHILKNIKEKKYEKKYDVCCVARITKQKNPNKLINIINDLKKDYPNIKAIWIGDGELKEEISKKIKKLNLETNIYLLGFKKNPYKYMAQSKILLLTSDWEGYGLVAFEALTVGLPCVVSNVGGLKNIVNDSCGMLCNNYDDYLDSIKKMMSNSKLLNKLSKNSFKRAKELDNIDSYIMTIKKIYNSSGEFL
;
A
#
# COMPACT_ATOMS: atom_id res chain seq x y z
N MET A 1 9.69 -3.25 18.31
CA MET A 1 10.22 -2.79 17.00
C MET A 1 9.99 -3.89 15.98
N LYS A 2 9.64 -3.57 14.73
CA LYS A 2 9.49 -4.59 13.67
C LYS A 2 10.88 -5.09 13.24
N LYS A 3 10.99 -6.39 12.96
CA LYS A 3 12.27 -7.03 12.60
C LYS A 3 12.21 -7.64 11.21
N VAL A 4 13.29 -7.50 10.45
CA VAL A 4 13.47 -8.15 9.15
C VAL A 4 14.76 -8.97 9.13
N LEU A 5 14.70 -10.14 8.50
CA LEU A 5 15.88 -10.99 8.27
C LEU A 5 16.13 -11.14 6.78
N PHE A 6 17.32 -10.75 6.33
CA PHE A 6 17.83 -11.06 5.00
C PHE A 6 18.74 -12.29 5.06
N THR A 7 18.57 -13.25 4.14
CA THR A 7 19.41 -14.44 4.09
C THR A 7 19.99 -14.67 2.71
N ALA A 8 21.27 -15.01 2.64
CA ALA A 8 21.96 -15.44 1.43
C ALA A 8 23.09 -16.42 1.78
N THR A 9 23.61 -17.17 0.80
CA THR A 9 24.67 -18.14 1.04
C THR A 9 25.98 -17.48 1.47
N VAL A 10 26.30 -16.28 0.97
CA VAL A 10 27.57 -15.56 1.20
C VAL A 10 27.34 -14.06 1.35
N ASP A 11 28.25 -13.39 2.07
CA ASP A 11 28.18 -11.94 2.32
C ASP A 11 28.21 -11.11 1.04
N SER A 12 29.06 -11.48 0.09
CA SER A 12 29.24 -10.75 -1.16
C SER A 12 27.94 -10.59 -1.96
N HIS A 13 26.99 -11.52 -1.81
CA HIS A 13 25.69 -11.40 -2.47
C HIS A 13 24.84 -10.27 -1.87
N ILE A 14 24.87 -10.10 -0.54
CA ILE A 14 24.20 -9.01 0.15
C ILE A 14 24.86 -7.68 -0.16
N LEU A 15 26.19 -7.62 -0.03
CA LEU A 15 26.99 -6.41 -0.26
C LEU A 15 26.85 -5.87 -1.69
N GLN A 16 26.80 -6.76 -2.66
CA GLN A 16 26.74 -6.39 -4.06
C GLN A 16 25.35 -5.96 -4.53
N PHE A 17 24.28 -6.56 -3.97
CA PHE A 17 22.94 -6.44 -4.56
C PHE A 17 21.85 -5.94 -3.61
N HIS A 18 22.05 -5.97 -2.28
CA HIS A 18 20.94 -5.77 -1.35
C HIS A 18 21.09 -4.62 -0.37
N LEU A 19 22.20 -3.87 -0.39
CA LEU A 19 22.39 -2.72 0.50
C LEU A 19 21.27 -1.66 0.38
N PRO A 20 20.77 -1.31 -0.83
CA PRO A 20 19.64 -0.37 -0.94
C PRO A 20 18.37 -0.87 -0.24
N PHE A 21 18.15 -2.17 -0.21
CA PHE A 21 16.98 -2.77 0.43
C PHE A 21 17.12 -2.82 1.96
N LEU A 22 18.33 -3.10 2.48
CA LEU A 22 18.61 -2.99 3.92
C LEU A 22 18.38 -1.54 4.39
N LYS A 23 18.91 -0.56 3.66
CA LYS A 23 18.70 0.86 3.90
C LYS A 23 17.21 1.22 3.93
N LEU A 24 16.43 0.73 2.96
CA LEU A 24 14.99 0.94 2.90
C LEU A 24 14.28 0.45 4.17
N PHE A 25 14.65 -0.71 4.72
CA PHE A 25 14.07 -1.21 5.96
C PHE A 25 14.47 -0.38 7.17
N LYS A 26 15.72 0.06 7.26
CA LYS A 26 16.19 0.98 8.33
C LYS A 26 15.40 2.27 8.33
N GLU A 27 15.23 2.91 7.18
CA GLU A 27 14.46 4.14 7.01
C GLU A 27 12.96 3.98 7.37
N ASN A 28 12.45 2.74 7.29
CA ASN A 28 11.07 2.42 7.70
C ASN A 28 10.98 1.87 9.15
N GLY A 29 12.02 2.06 9.98
CA GLY A 29 12.00 1.76 11.41
C GLY A 29 12.08 0.28 11.77
N TYR A 30 12.64 -0.55 10.87
CA TYR A 30 12.89 -1.96 11.16
C TYR A 30 14.27 -2.17 11.77
N GLU A 31 14.36 -3.13 12.67
CA GLU A 31 15.61 -3.76 13.08
C GLU A 31 16.02 -4.77 12.00
N VAL A 32 17.21 -4.57 11.42
CA VAL A 32 17.67 -5.32 10.24
C VAL A 32 18.69 -6.37 10.65
N HIS A 33 18.34 -7.61 10.41
CA HIS A 33 19.23 -8.77 10.61
C HIS A 33 19.66 -9.34 9.26
N VAL A 34 20.92 -9.83 9.20
CA VAL A 34 21.44 -10.56 8.03
C VAL A 34 22.03 -11.88 8.48
N ALA A 35 21.68 -12.97 7.77
CA ALA A 35 22.24 -14.30 7.99
C ALA A 35 22.91 -14.82 6.72
N THR A 36 24.21 -15.06 6.79
CA THR A 36 25.06 -15.49 5.67
C THR A 36 26.23 -16.33 6.18
N ASN A 37 26.96 -16.98 5.25
CA ASN A 37 28.22 -17.65 5.57
C ASN A 37 29.40 -16.73 5.23
N GLY A 38 29.82 -15.92 6.19
CA GLY A 38 30.94 -14.99 6.08
C GLY A 38 31.04 -14.08 7.31
N LYS A 39 32.12 -13.30 7.38
CA LYS A 39 32.44 -12.42 8.51
C LYS A 39 32.58 -10.95 8.12
N GLU A 40 32.24 -10.61 6.86
CA GLU A 40 32.34 -9.22 6.39
C GLU A 40 31.30 -8.34 7.11
N ASP A 41 31.68 -7.10 7.38
CA ASP A 41 30.74 -6.10 7.89
C ASP A 41 29.74 -5.69 6.81
N ILE A 42 28.47 -5.58 7.18
CA ILE A 42 27.39 -5.29 6.22
C ILE A 42 26.73 -3.96 6.62
N PRO A 43 26.87 -2.92 5.79
CA PRO A 43 26.21 -1.64 6.02
C PRO A 43 24.68 -1.79 6.19
N TYR A 44 24.10 -0.96 7.07
CA TYR A 44 22.65 -0.95 7.38
C TYR A 44 22.14 -2.21 8.08
N CYS A 45 23.02 -3.11 8.56
CA CYS A 45 22.70 -4.29 9.34
C CYS A 45 22.88 -4.00 10.85
N ASP A 46 21.85 -4.32 11.66
CA ASP A 46 21.97 -4.20 13.13
C ASP A 46 22.57 -5.45 13.75
N TYR A 47 22.18 -6.62 13.24
CA TYR A 47 22.62 -7.92 13.75
C TYR A 47 23.03 -8.87 12.64
N LYS A 48 24.30 -9.22 12.62
CA LYS A 48 24.85 -10.22 11.70
C LYS A 48 24.84 -11.60 12.35
N HIS A 49 24.33 -12.59 11.63
CA HIS A 49 24.33 -14.00 12.03
C HIS A 49 25.17 -14.81 11.05
N THR A 50 26.25 -15.43 11.53
CA THR A 50 27.06 -16.32 10.71
C THR A 50 26.43 -17.71 10.71
N ILE A 51 25.92 -18.15 9.57
CA ILE A 51 25.24 -19.42 9.36
C ILE A 51 26.04 -20.26 8.35
N PRO A 52 26.31 -21.54 8.59
CA PRO A 52 27.14 -22.37 7.72
C PRO A 52 26.38 -22.82 6.45
N PHE A 53 25.88 -21.87 5.68
CA PHE A 53 25.28 -22.15 4.38
C PHE A 53 26.31 -22.72 3.40
N GLU A 54 25.91 -23.73 2.64
CA GLU A 54 26.71 -24.32 1.57
C GLU A 54 25.97 -24.18 0.23
N ARG A 55 26.74 -23.97 -0.85
CA ARG A 55 26.16 -23.86 -2.20
C ARG A 55 25.67 -25.22 -2.74
N SER A 56 26.31 -26.31 -2.34
CA SER A 56 25.93 -27.67 -2.74
C SER A 56 24.78 -28.19 -1.87
N PRO A 57 23.72 -28.76 -2.44
CA PRO A 57 22.62 -29.34 -1.68
C PRO A 57 23.01 -30.59 -0.88
N PHE A 58 24.14 -31.25 -1.24
CA PHE A 58 24.58 -32.50 -0.64
C PHE A 58 25.48 -32.31 0.58
N LYS A 59 25.78 -31.10 1.00
CA LYS A 59 26.62 -30.82 2.17
C LYS A 59 25.80 -30.84 3.46
N LEU A 60 26.25 -31.65 4.43
CA LEU A 60 25.59 -31.82 5.74
C LEU A 60 25.52 -30.52 6.55
N ASN A 61 26.42 -29.56 6.31
CA ASN A 61 26.38 -28.26 6.93
C ASN A 61 25.04 -27.52 6.71
N ASN A 62 24.34 -27.78 5.61
CA ASN A 62 23.01 -27.20 5.38
C ASN A 62 21.98 -27.68 6.41
N ILE A 63 22.10 -28.86 6.97
CA ILE A 63 21.23 -29.35 8.06
C ILE A 63 21.52 -28.55 9.34
N LYS A 64 22.82 -28.34 9.67
CA LYS A 64 23.22 -27.48 10.80
C LYS A 64 22.70 -26.06 10.60
N ALA A 65 22.80 -25.54 9.37
CA ALA A 65 22.28 -24.22 9.02
C ALA A 65 20.76 -24.10 9.26
N ILE A 66 19.94 -25.09 8.89
CA ILE A 66 18.50 -25.13 9.16
C ILE A 66 18.22 -25.04 10.66
N ILE A 67 18.93 -25.84 11.48
CA ILE A 67 18.72 -25.89 12.93
C ILE A 67 19.08 -24.55 13.59
N GLN A 68 20.25 -24.00 13.26
CA GLN A 68 20.71 -22.72 13.81
C GLN A 68 19.81 -21.56 13.40
N LEU A 69 19.48 -21.50 12.11
CA LEU A 69 18.61 -20.45 11.59
C LEU A 69 17.20 -20.53 12.19
N LYS A 70 16.67 -21.74 12.37
CA LYS A 70 15.39 -21.95 13.03
C LYS A 70 15.41 -21.41 14.48
N LYS A 71 16.49 -21.68 15.23
CA LYS A 71 16.63 -21.15 16.60
C LYS A 71 16.60 -19.61 16.60
N ILE A 72 17.33 -18.96 15.69
CA ILE A 72 17.33 -17.49 15.56
C ILE A 72 15.92 -16.98 15.19
N ILE A 73 15.25 -17.60 14.23
CA ILE A 73 13.89 -17.23 13.81
C ILE A 73 12.89 -17.35 14.96
N ASP A 74 12.97 -18.41 15.74
CA ASP A 74 12.07 -18.66 16.88
C ASP A 74 12.34 -17.70 18.05
N THR A 75 13.59 -17.25 18.23
CA THR A 75 13.97 -16.26 19.26
C THR A 75 13.54 -14.85 18.85
N GLU A 76 13.92 -14.41 17.66
CA GLU A 76 13.74 -13.03 17.19
C GLU A 76 12.32 -12.71 16.69
N LYS A 77 11.55 -13.72 16.25
CA LYS A 77 10.17 -13.61 15.79
C LYS A 77 10.00 -12.55 14.68
N PHE A 78 10.75 -12.68 13.60
CA PHE A 78 10.77 -11.74 12.50
C PHE A 78 9.39 -11.50 11.88
N ASN A 79 9.09 -10.24 11.54
CA ASN A 79 7.91 -9.88 10.75
C ASN A 79 8.07 -10.30 9.30
N ILE A 80 9.28 -10.09 8.74
CA ILE A 80 9.62 -10.43 7.36
C ILE A 80 10.93 -11.19 7.33
N ILE A 81 10.97 -12.25 6.54
CA ILE A 81 12.20 -12.93 6.15
C ILE A 81 12.31 -12.85 4.63
N HIS A 82 13.37 -12.22 4.13
CA HIS A 82 13.66 -12.14 2.71
C HIS A 82 14.90 -12.98 2.38
N THR A 83 14.70 -14.03 1.62
CA THR A 83 15.77 -14.98 1.28
C THR A 83 16.19 -14.88 -0.18
N HIS A 84 17.49 -15.05 -0.39
CA HIS A 84 18.13 -14.98 -1.69
C HIS A 84 19.03 -16.22 -1.89
N THR A 85 19.51 -16.42 -3.11
CA THR A 85 20.33 -17.56 -3.53
C THR A 85 19.61 -18.92 -3.39
N PRO A 86 19.84 -19.88 -4.29
CA PRO A 86 19.09 -21.14 -4.32
C PRO A 86 19.15 -21.91 -3.00
N MET A 87 20.36 -22.23 -2.50
CA MET A 87 20.50 -23.01 -1.25
C MET A 87 20.16 -22.17 -0.01
N GLY A 88 20.51 -20.88 0.03
CA GLY A 88 20.08 -19.97 1.10
C GLY A 88 18.56 -19.98 1.25
N SER A 89 17.82 -19.96 0.14
CA SER A 89 16.37 -19.99 0.16
C SER A 89 15.79 -21.34 0.58
N VAL A 90 16.38 -22.45 0.17
CA VAL A 90 15.95 -23.80 0.62
C VAL A 90 16.06 -23.92 2.13
N VAL A 91 17.23 -23.61 2.69
CA VAL A 91 17.49 -23.64 4.13
C VAL A 91 16.53 -22.71 4.89
N THR A 92 16.38 -21.48 4.42
CA THR A 92 15.57 -20.46 5.09
C THR A 92 14.10 -20.84 5.09
N ARG A 93 13.53 -21.27 3.96
CA ARG A 93 12.11 -21.66 3.87
C ARG A 93 11.78 -22.88 4.73
N LEU A 94 12.73 -23.81 4.88
CA LEU A 94 12.59 -24.95 5.79
C LEU A 94 12.67 -24.51 7.27
N ALA A 95 13.62 -23.65 7.62
CA ALA A 95 13.77 -23.12 8.98
C ALA A 95 12.55 -22.28 9.40
N ALA A 96 12.00 -21.46 8.49
CA ALA A 96 10.88 -20.56 8.73
C ALA A 96 9.50 -21.24 8.66
N LYS A 97 9.42 -22.53 8.31
CA LYS A 97 8.14 -23.24 8.07
C LYS A 97 7.10 -23.01 9.18
N ASN A 98 7.49 -23.14 10.44
CA ASN A 98 6.60 -23.02 11.59
C ASN A 98 6.36 -21.56 11.99
N ALA A 99 7.37 -20.68 11.82
CA ALA A 99 7.30 -19.27 12.15
C ALA A 99 6.18 -18.53 11.39
N ARG A 100 5.92 -18.94 10.14
CA ARG A 100 4.80 -18.40 9.33
C ARG A 100 3.45 -18.54 10.00
N LYS A 101 3.20 -19.66 10.71
CA LYS A 101 1.94 -19.90 11.43
C LYS A 101 2.00 -19.35 12.86
N LYS A 102 3.13 -19.54 13.54
CA LYS A 102 3.27 -19.24 14.96
C LYS A 102 3.48 -17.75 15.24
N TYR A 103 4.22 -17.03 14.37
CA TYR A 103 4.61 -15.64 14.58
C TYR A 103 4.12 -14.73 13.43
N HIS A 104 3.29 -15.25 12.49
CA HIS A 104 2.84 -14.55 11.30
C HIS A 104 3.99 -13.99 10.44
N THR A 105 5.17 -14.62 10.54
CA THR A 105 6.35 -14.25 9.76
C THR A 105 6.06 -14.40 8.27
N ARG A 106 6.22 -13.33 7.51
CA ARG A 106 6.07 -13.34 6.07
C ARG A 106 7.38 -13.73 5.40
N VAL A 107 7.38 -14.82 4.61
CA VAL A 107 8.56 -15.32 3.89
C VAL A 107 8.52 -14.91 2.44
N ILE A 108 9.49 -14.10 2.02
CA ILE A 108 9.70 -13.61 0.66
C ILE A 108 10.95 -14.29 0.08
N TYR A 109 10.86 -14.78 -1.14
CA TYR A 109 12.00 -15.34 -1.86
C TYR A 109 12.20 -14.64 -3.19
N THR A 110 13.38 -14.06 -3.41
CA THR A 110 13.79 -13.57 -4.72
C THR A 110 14.68 -14.60 -5.42
N ALA A 111 14.17 -15.19 -6.50
CA ALA A 111 14.94 -16.09 -7.34
C ALA A 111 15.70 -15.29 -8.41
N HIS A 112 17.03 -15.23 -8.26
CA HIS A 112 17.94 -14.53 -9.20
C HIS A 112 18.21 -15.32 -10.50
N GLY A 113 17.36 -16.28 -10.79
CA GLY A 113 17.37 -17.13 -11.97
C GLY A 113 17.26 -18.60 -11.57
N LEU A 114 16.19 -19.25 -12.04
CA LEU A 114 15.93 -20.66 -11.76
C LEU A 114 16.94 -21.55 -12.50
N HIS A 115 17.26 -22.73 -11.95
CA HIS A 115 18.15 -23.69 -12.58
C HIS A 115 17.46 -24.55 -13.64
N PHE A 116 16.13 -24.48 -13.70
CA PHE A 116 15.27 -25.16 -14.68
C PHE A 116 14.55 -24.10 -15.52
N PHE A 117 14.76 -24.14 -16.82
CA PHE A 117 14.23 -23.19 -17.81
C PHE A 117 14.19 -23.88 -19.18
N LYS A 118 13.61 -23.26 -20.20
CA LYS A 118 13.57 -23.81 -21.57
C LYS A 118 14.99 -23.98 -22.13
N GLY A 119 15.39 -25.23 -22.39
CA GLY A 119 16.75 -25.57 -22.83
C GLY A 119 17.72 -25.94 -21.70
N ALA A 120 17.29 -25.93 -20.43
CA ALA A 120 18.12 -26.45 -19.35
C ALA A 120 18.26 -27.99 -19.42
N PRO A 121 19.40 -28.56 -18.99
CA PRO A 121 19.60 -30.00 -18.93
C PRO A 121 18.49 -30.69 -18.12
N LEU A 122 18.06 -31.89 -18.58
CA LEU A 122 16.98 -32.65 -17.93
C LEU A 122 17.26 -32.90 -16.44
N LYS A 123 18.51 -33.14 -16.08
CA LYS A 123 18.94 -33.30 -14.68
C LYS A 123 18.54 -32.10 -13.79
N ASN A 124 18.57 -30.89 -14.32
CA ASN A 124 18.17 -29.69 -13.58
C ASN A 124 16.67 -29.67 -13.31
N TRP A 125 15.87 -30.10 -14.28
CA TRP A 125 14.42 -30.25 -14.11
C TRP A 125 14.07 -31.32 -13.08
N LEU A 126 14.79 -32.44 -13.06
CA LEU A 126 14.54 -33.52 -12.12
C LEU A 126 14.98 -33.18 -10.68
N LEU A 127 16.08 -32.42 -10.52
CA LEU A 127 16.60 -32.09 -9.20
C LEU A 127 16.02 -30.83 -8.59
N PHE A 128 15.95 -29.74 -9.35
CA PHE A 128 15.62 -28.42 -8.78
C PHE A 128 14.13 -28.08 -8.85
N TYR A 129 13.44 -28.47 -9.93
CA TYR A 129 12.01 -28.13 -10.09
C TYR A 129 11.11 -28.73 -9.00
N PRO A 130 11.22 -30.03 -8.63
CA PRO A 130 10.38 -30.60 -7.57
C PRO A 130 10.61 -29.93 -6.21
N VAL A 131 11.87 -29.60 -5.90
CA VAL A 131 12.25 -28.93 -4.63
C VAL A 131 11.63 -27.52 -4.59
N GLU A 132 11.81 -26.72 -5.63
CA GLU A 132 11.25 -25.37 -5.69
C GLU A 132 9.73 -25.38 -5.68
N LYS A 133 9.09 -26.31 -6.41
CA LYS A 133 7.65 -26.49 -6.40
C LYS A 133 7.12 -26.90 -5.03
N TYR A 134 7.81 -27.80 -4.33
CA TYR A 134 7.45 -28.20 -2.97
C TYR A 134 7.59 -27.03 -2.00
N LEU A 135 8.70 -26.28 -2.03
CA LEU A 135 8.99 -25.19 -1.12
C LEU A 135 8.13 -23.94 -1.41
N SER A 136 7.51 -23.85 -2.58
CA SER A 136 6.59 -22.74 -2.91
C SER A 136 5.43 -22.63 -1.92
N LYS A 137 5.02 -23.73 -1.26
CA LYS A 137 4.00 -23.71 -0.20
C LYS A 137 4.46 -23.01 1.10
N TYR A 138 5.78 -22.86 1.29
CA TYR A 138 6.39 -22.14 2.42
C TYR A 138 6.88 -20.73 2.03
N THR A 139 6.43 -20.23 0.89
CA THR A 139 6.76 -18.91 0.35
C THR A 139 5.48 -18.09 0.27
N ASP A 140 5.44 -16.93 0.94
CA ASP A 140 4.28 -16.03 0.89
C ASP A 140 4.34 -15.16 -0.36
N THR A 141 5.53 -14.67 -0.71
CA THR A 141 5.75 -13.95 -1.98
C THR A 141 7.01 -14.50 -2.67
N LEU A 142 6.85 -14.95 -3.91
CA LEU A 142 7.96 -15.34 -4.79
C LEU A 142 8.21 -14.21 -5.81
N ILE A 143 9.42 -13.69 -5.81
CA ILE A 143 9.86 -12.65 -6.73
C ILE A 143 10.76 -13.26 -7.81
N LEU A 144 10.41 -13.04 -9.08
CA LEU A 144 11.18 -13.46 -10.24
C LEU A 144 11.73 -12.22 -10.95
N ILE A 145 12.96 -12.29 -11.43
CA ILE A 145 13.67 -11.15 -12.03
C ILE A 145 13.69 -11.16 -13.56
N ASN A 146 13.16 -12.18 -14.19
CA ASN A 146 13.00 -12.29 -15.64
C ASN A 146 11.62 -12.84 -16.00
N GLN A 147 11.17 -12.53 -17.22
CA GLN A 147 9.81 -12.85 -17.66
C GLN A 147 9.57 -14.35 -17.82
N GLU A 148 10.56 -15.11 -18.31
CA GLU A 148 10.42 -16.55 -18.55
C GLU A 148 10.19 -17.32 -17.23
N ASP A 149 10.98 -17.02 -16.20
CA ASP A 149 10.83 -17.64 -14.87
C ASP A 149 9.49 -17.22 -14.24
N PHE A 150 9.08 -15.95 -14.41
CA PHE A 150 7.80 -15.47 -13.90
C PHE A 150 6.63 -16.23 -14.52
N ASP A 151 6.57 -16.35 -15.85
CA ASP A 151 5.49 -17.04 -16.56
C ASP A 151 5.46 -18.54 -16.19
N LEU A 152 6.63 -19.16 -16.05
CA LEU A 152 6.74 -20.54 -15.62
C LEU A 152 6.18 -20.74 -14.20
N CYS A 153 6.63 -19.95 -13.23
CA CYS A 153 6.19 -20.07 -11.84
C CYS A 153 4.71 -19.74 -11.69
N LYS A 154 4.21 -18.69 -12.35
CA LYS A 154 2.79 -18.33 -12.33
C LYS A 154 1.88 -19.46 -12.80
N ARG A 155 2.33 -20.24 -13.81
CA ARG A 155 1.59 -21.42 -14.30
C ARG A 155 1.71 -22.63 -13.38
N LYS A 156 2.88 -22.87 -12.78
CA LYS A 156 3.23 -24.15 -12.13
C LYS A 156 3.21 -24.13 -10.61
N PHE A 157 3.44 -22.97 -9.96
CA PHE A 157 3.60 -22.88 -8.50
C PHE A 157 2.31 -22.39 -7.80
N LYS A 158 1.20 -23.11 -8.01
CA LYS A 158 -0.13 -22.77 -7.48
C LYS A 158 -0.23 -22.70 -5.95
N LYS A 159 0.76 -23.23 -5.21
CA LYS A 159 0.79 -23.19 -3.74
C LYS A 159 1.48 -21.95 -3.17
N CYS A 160 2.16 -21.15 -3.99
CA CYS A 160 2.65 -19.83 -3.60
C CYS A 160 1.49 -18.83 -3.67
N LYS A 161 1.27 -18.08 -2.59
CA LYS A 161 0.13 -17.15 -2.49
C LYS A 161 0.28 -15.94 -3.44
N ASP A 162 1.51 -15.46 -3.62
CA ASP A 162 1.79 -14.26 -4.37
C ASP A 162 3.07 -14.45 -5.21
N ILE A 163 2.98 -14.25 -6.53
CA ILE A 163 4.10 -14.37 -7.45
C ILE A 163 4.23 -13.04 -8.19
N GLN A 164 5.38 -12.39 -8.02
CA GLN A 164 5.65 -11.04 -8.49
C GLN A 164 6.82 -11.00 -9.46
N TYR A 165 6.72 -10.13 -10.46
CA TYR A 165 7.82 -9.80 -11.35
C TYR A 165 8.45 -8.46 -10.94
N VAL A 166 9.75 -8.52 -10.57
CA VAL A 166 10.57 -7.34 -10.29
C VAL A 166 11.80 -7.41 -11.20
N PRO A 167 12.08 -6.39 -12.01
CA PRO A 167 13.10 -6.45 -13.05
C PRO A 167 14.51 -6.28 -12.46
N GLY A 168 15.01 -7.31 -11.80
CA GLY A 168 16.36 -7.36 -11.23
C GLY A 168 16.53 -6.59 -9.93
N VAL A 169 17.76 -6.15 -9.69
CA VAL A 169 18.17 -5.40 -8.48
C VAL A 169 18.23 -3.89 -8.70
N GLY A 170 18.00 -3.45 -9.95
CA GLY A 170 18.04 -2.05 -10.35
C GLY A 170 19.44 -1.54 -10.71
N ILE A 171 19.48 -0.53 -11.58
CA ILE A 171 20.68 0.24 -11.91
C ILE A 171 20.69 1.48 -11.02
N ASP A 172 21.79 1.69 -10.32
CA ASP A 172 22.03 2.91 -9.57
C ASP A 172 22.52 3.99 -10.54
N GLU A 173 21.64 4.90 -10.93
CA GLU A 173 21.92 5.98 -11.87
C GLU A 173 23.04 6.91 -11.38
N SER A 174 23.21 7.06 -10.08
CA SER A 174 24.22 7.95 -9.49
C SER A 174 25.65 7.57 -9.92
N LYS A 175 25.89 6.29 -10.16
CA LYS A 175 27.17 5.76 -10.63
C LYS A 175 27.50 6.17 -12.07
N PHE A 176 26.53 6.59 -12.85
CA PHE A 176 26.65 6.94 -14.26
C PHE A 176 26.45 8.44 -14.53
N ASN A 177 25.98 9.18 -13.51
CA ASN A 177 25.67 10.61 -13.61
C ASN A 177 26.93 11.48 -13.51
N PHE A 178 27.89 11.24 -14.41
CA PHE A 178 29.09 12.06 -14.59
C PHE A 178 29.40 12.20 -16.07
N THR A 179 30.04 13.30 -16.46
CA THR A 179 30.57 13.52 -17.80
C THR A 179 32.07 13.23 -17.78
N MET A 180 32.58 12.71 -18.87
CA MET A 180 34.02 12.60 -19.12
C MET A 180 34.36 13.55 -20.30
N SER A 181 35.30 14.43 -20.09
CA SER A 181 35.88 15.22 -21.18
C SER A 181 36.58 14.30 -22.21
N ASP A 182 36.76 14.78 -23.41
CA ASP A 182 37.44 13.99 -24.44
C ASP A 182 38.91 13.68 -24.06
N ASN A 183 39.58 14.61 -23.36
CA ASN A 183 40.91 14.39 -22.82
C ASN A 183 40.93 13.26 -21.77
N GLU A 184 39.96 13.23 -20.85
CA GLU A 184 39.83 12.13 -19.86
C GLU A 184 39.60 10.77 -20.52
N LYS A 185 38.77 10.73 -21.57
CA LYS A 185 38.55 9.49 -22.35
C LYS A 185 39.83 9.04 -23.06
N VAL A 186 40.55 9.98 -23.69
CA VAL A 186 41.84 9.68 -24.35
C VAL A 186 42.89 9.22 -23.34
N ASN A 187 43.02 9.90 -22.21
CA ASN A 187 43.97 9.51 -21.15
C ASN A 187 43.66 8.11 -20.60
N LEU A 188 42.37 7.79 -20.35
CA LEU A 188 41.98 6.47 -19.90
C LEU A 188 42.23 5.39 -20.98
N ARG A 189 42.00 5.70 -22.26
CA ARG A 189 42.35 4.80 -23.36
C ARG A 189 43.86 4.56 -23.42
N ASN A 190 44.66 5.61 -23.40
CA ASN A 190 46.09 5.52 -23.43
C ASN A 190 46.67 4.71 -22.27
N SER A 191 46.12 4.86 -21.05
CA SER A 191 46.52 4.05 -19.88
C SER A 191 46.21 2.55 -20.01
N LEU A 192 45.35 2.18 -20.97
CA LEU A 192 45.02 0.80 -21.32
C LEU A 192 45.70 0.33 -22.60
N GLY A 193 46.64 1.11 -23.17
CA GLY A 193 47.32 0.81 -24.42
C GLY A 193 46.47 0.97 -25.67
N LEU A 194 45.38 1.76 -25.58
CA LEU A 194 44.41 1.94 -26.67
C LEU A 194 44.60 3.34 -27.33
N LYS A 195 44.47 3.42 -28.65
CA LYS A 195 44.43 4.66 -29.40
C LYS A 195 43.03 5.30 -29.38
N LYS A 196 42.92 6.57 -29.64
CA LYS A 196 41.65 7.30 -29.77
C LYS A 196 40.76 6.71 -30.86
N SER A 197 41.34 6.21 -31.94
CA SER A 197 40.66 5.67 -33.12
C SER A 197 40.18 4.23 -32.93
N ASP A 198 40.67 3.47 -31.96
CA ASP A 198 40.42 2.06 -31.80
C ASP A 198 38.95 1.77 -31.53
N PHE A 199 38.50 0.62 -32.03
CA PHE A 199 37.18 0.07 -31.72
C PHE A 199 37.25 -0.83 -30.50
N VAL A 200 36.70 -0.34 -29.40
CA VAL A 200 36.80 -0.99 -28.09
C VAL A 200 35.52 -1.75 -27.76
N MET A 201 35.67 -3.06 -27.65
CA MET A 201 34.62 -3.95 -27.11
C MET A 201 34.84 -4.19 -25.62
N ILE A 202 33.78 -4.38 -24.86
CA ILE A 202 33.84 -4.67 -23.42
C ILE A 202 32.93 -5.83 -23.03
N TYR A 203 33.42 -6.75 -22.19
CA TYR A 203 32.60 -7.74 -21.49
C TYR A 203 32.92 -7.73 -19.99
N ALA A 204 32.23 -6.86 -19.25
CA ALA A 204 32.39 -6.74 -17.80
C ALA A 204 31.69 -7.89 -17.08
N ALA A 205 32.46 -8.93 -16.73
CA ALA A 205 31.94 -10.12 -16.07
C ALA A 205 33.07 -10.96 -15.46
N GLU A 206 32.78 -11.70 -14.39
CA GLU A 206 33.67 -12.76 -13.88
C GLU A 206 34.06 -13.73 -15.02
N LEU A 207 35.33 -14.04 -15.15
CA LEU A 207 35.80 -15.04 -16.09
C LEU A 207 35.39 -16.43 -15.57
N SER A 208 34.39 -17.05 -16.18
CA SER A 208 33.81 -18.29 -15.67
C SER A 208 33.22 -19.16 -16.79
N LYS A 209 33.06 -20.47 -16.49
CA LYS A 209 32.43 -21.42 -17.45
C LYS A 209 31.04 -20.96 -17.92
N ARG A 210 30.28 -20.29 -17.04
CA ARG A 210 28.93 -19.77 -17.34
C ARG A 210 28.95 -18.55 -18.28
N LYS A 211 29.95 -17.68 -18.11
CA LYS A 211 30.12 -16.47 -18.92
C LYS A 211 30.82 -16.71 -20.25
N ARG A 212 31.54 -17.86 -20.39
CA ARG A 212 32.08 -18.41 -21.65
C ARG A 212 33.07 -17.51 -22.39
N GLN A 213 33.97 -16.84 -21.67
CA GLN A 213 34.98 -15.96 -22.32
C GLN A 213 35.89 -16.76 -23.27
N ILE A 214 36.22 -18.03 -22.97
CA ILE A 214 36.98 -18.91 -23.89
C ILE A 214 36.23 -19.06 -25.23
N TRP A 215 34.90 -19.26 -25.20
CA TRP A 215 34.08 -19.31 -26.42
C TRP A 215 34.09 -17.97 -27.15
N LEU A 216 33.99 -16.84 -26.44
CA LEU A 216 34.03 -15.48 -26.99
C LEU A 216 35.36 -15.24 -27.73
N ILE A 217 36.51 -15.51 -27.09
CA ILE A 217 37.83 -15.32 -27.66
C ILE A 217 37.95 -16.14 -28.95
N ASN A 218 37.57 -17.41 -28.94
CA ASN A 218 37.58 -18.25 -30.14
C ASN A 218 36.63 -17.77 -31.23
N SER A 219 35.52 -17.15 -30.87
CA SER A 219 34.53 -16.63 -31.84
C SER A 219 35.03 -15.41 -32.57
N ILE A 220 35.85 -14.56 -31.92
CA ILE A 220 36.27 -13.25 -32.49
C ILE A 220 37.72 -13.24 -33.01
N LYS A 221 38.51 -14.32 -32.79
CA LYS A 221 39.93 -14.36 -33.14
C LYS A 221 40.24 -13.98 -34.60
N ASP A 222 39.47 -14.51 -35.55
CA ASP A 222 39.67 -14.23 -36.98
C ASP A 222 39.37 -12.76 -37.32
N LEU A 223 38.46 -12.12 -36.59
CA LEU A 223 38.19 -10.69 -36.73
C LEU A 223 39.36 -9.86 -36.19
N LEU A 224 39.98 -10.28 -35.08
CA LEU A 224 41.12 -9.62 -34.47
C LEU A 224 42.41 -9.77 -35.33
N TYR A 225 42.60 -10.90 -35.98
CA TYR A 225 43.72 -11.09 -36.91
C TYR A 225 43.66 -10.19 -38.16
N VAL A 226 42.46 -9.78 -38.58
CA VAL A 226 42.25 -8.91 -39.75
C VAL A 226 42.29 -7.42 -39.40
N HIS A 227 41.96 -7.07 -38.15
CA HIS A 227 41.78 -5.69 -37.70
C HIS A 227 42.56 -5.42 -36.41
N ASP A 228 43.72 -4.80 -36.52
CA ASP A 228 44.60 -4.47 -35.39
C ASP A 228 44.06 -3.32 -34.51
N ASP A 229 43.07 -2.55 -35.00
CA ASP A 229 42.39 -1.47 -34.28
C ASP A 229 41.18 -1.97 -33.44
N ILE A 230 40.90 -3.26 -33.38
CA ILE A 230 39.83 -3.83 -32.55
C ILE A 230 40.40 -4.40 -31.25
N HIS A 231 39.89 -3.94 -30.12
CA HIS A 231 40.30 -4.40 -28.80
C HIS A 231 39.15 -4.89 -27.96
N LEU A 232 39.45 -5.88 -27.10
CA LEU A 232 38.46 -6.44 -26.12
C LEU A 232 38.94 -6.22 -24.70
N LEU A 233 38.14 -5.51 -23.91
CA LEU A 233 38.35 -5.33 -22.46
C LEU A 233 37.57 -6.39 -21.67
N LEU A 234 38.25 -7.09 -20.78
CA LEU A 234 37.72 -8.15 -19.91
C LEU A 234 37.91 -7.79 -18.42
N PRO A 235 37.17 -6.78 -17.89
CA PRO A 235 37.16 -6.52 -16.45
C PRO A 235 36.33 -7.58 -15.70
N GLY A 236 36.96 -8.24 -14.74
CA GLY A 236 36.34 -9.29 -13.90
C GLY A 236 37.37 -10.15 -13.20
N LYS A 237 36.97 -10.76 -12.07
CA LYS A 237 37.79 -11.76 -11.37
C LYS A 237 37.92 -13.01 -12.22
N ASP A 238 39.10 -13.62 -12.22
CA ASP A 238 39.36 -14.91 -12.91
C ASP A 238 38.99 -16.07 -11.99
N SER A 239 37.96 -16.84 -12.38
CA SER A 239 37.58 -18.12 -11.77
C SER A 239 37.91 -19.32 -12.69
N LEU A 240 38.72 -19.12 -13.74
CA LEU A 240 39.18 -20.14 -14.69
C LEU A 240 40.67 -20.49 -14.52
N ASN A 241 41.29 -19.91 -13.49
CA ASN A 241 42.70 -20.18 -13.17
C ASN A 241 43.66 -19.97 -14.38
N GLY A 242 43.58 -18.78 -15.00
CA GLY A 242 44.44 -18.37 -16.09
C GLY A 242 44.17 -18.99 -17.47
N LYS A 243 43.10 -19.80 -17.60
CA LYS A 243 42.82 -20.51 -18.89
C LYS A 243 42.53 -19.55 -20.05
N CYS A 244 41.87 -18.41 -19.78
CA CYS A 244 41.64 -17.40 -20.82
C CYS A 244 42.94 -16.73 -21.24
N GLN A 245 43.81 -16.39 -20.29
CA GLN A 245 45.11 -15.79 -20.55
C GLN A 245 46.01 -16.73 -21.38
N LYS A 246 46.05 -18.01 -20.97
CA LYS A 246 46.81 -19.02 -21.73
C LYS A 246 46.31 -19.12 -23.17
N LEU A 247 45.00 -19.14 -23.40
CA LEU A 247 44.44 -19.18 -24.76
C LEU A 247 44.81 -17.93 -25.57
N VAL A 248 44.81 -16.76 -24.99
CA VAL A 248 45.17 -15.49 -25.66
C VAL A 248 46.65 -15.51 -26.09
N ASN A 249 47.55 -16.00 -25.22
CA ASN A 249 48.98 -16.16 -25.53
C ASN A 249 49.18 -17.21 -26.64
N GLU A 250 48.48 -18.34 -26.62
CA GLU A 250 48.55 -19.35 -27.69
C GLU A 250 48.07 -18.82 -29.05
N LEU A 251 47.18 -17.81 -29.04
CA LEU A 251 46.65 -17.17 -30.24
C LEU A 251 47.45 -15.89 -30.64
N ASN A 252 48.44 -15.43 -29.89
CA ASN A 252 49.19 -14.20 -30.08
C ASN A 252 48.30 -12.94 -30.16
N LEU A 253 47.32 -12.86 -29.26
CA LEU A 253 46.32 -11.78 -29.22
C LEU A 253 46.44 -10.88 -27.98
N GLU A 254 47.61 -10.89 -27.29
CA GLU A 254 47.84 -10.14 -26.06
C GLU A 254 47.73 -8.61 -26.24
N ASN A 255 48.04 -8.12 -27.42
CA ASN A 255 47.95 -6.69 -27.74
C ASN A 255 46.51 -6.22 -27.93
N GLN A 256 45.57 -7.12 -28.17
CA GLN A 256 44.18 -6.75 -28.48
C GLN A 256 43.18 -7.21 -27.40
N ILE A 257 43.53 -8.17 -26.55
CA ILE A 257 42.66 -8.68 -25.48
C ILE A 257 43.26 -8.36 -24.11
N HIS A 258 42.56 -7.45 -23.37
CA HIS A 258 43.05 -6.88 -22.13
C HIS A 258 42.30 -7.46 -20.91
N PHE A 259 43.02 -8.20 -20.07
CA PHE A 259 42.49 -8.71 -18.79
C PHE A 259 42.72 -7.66 -17.70
N LEU A 260 41.67 -7.03 -17.22
CA LEU A 260 41.75 -5.88 -16.30
C LEU A 260 41.60 -6.25 -14.82
N GLY A 261 41.36 -7.55 -14.52
CA GLY A 261 41.05 -7.97 -13.16
C GLY A 261 39.77 -7.34 -12.64
N TYR A 262 39.59 -7.31 -11.32
CA TYR A 262 38.44 -6.63 -10.70
C TYR A 262 38.60 -5.10 -10.82
N ARG A 263 37.57 -4.44 -11.35
CA ARG A 263 37.52 -2.98 -11.53
C ARG A 263 36.29 -2.40 -10.86
N SER A 264 36.45 -1.30 -10.15
CA SER A 264 35.35 -0.51 -9.55
C SER A 264 34.84 0.60 -10.47
N ASP A 265 35.60 0.96 -11.49
CA ASP A 265 35.33 2.05 -12.45
C ASP A 265 34.67 1.57 -13.74
N ILE A 266 33.85 0.50 -13.68
CA ILE A 266 33.10 -0.02 -14.83
C ILE A 266 32.33 1.07 -15.59
N PRO A 267 31.68 2.04 -14.96
CA PRO A 267 31.02 3.15 -15.68
C PRO A 267 31.95 3.95 -16.59
N LYS A 268 33.23 4.17 -16.19
CA LYS A 268 34.22 4.85 -17.02
C LYS A 268 34.66 4.00 -18.21
N LEU A 269 34.88 2.68 -17.97
CA LEU A 269 35.25 1.73 -19.03
C LEU A 269 34.13 1.62 -20.09
N LEU A 270 32.86 1.61 -19.67
CA LEU A 270 31.74 1.61 -20.60
C LEU A 270 31.69 2.90 -21.44
N LYS A 271 32.02 4.08 -20.87
CA LYS A 271 32.01 5.36 -21.60
C LYS A 271 33.11 5.48 -22.64
N ILE A 272 34.20 4.71 -22.54
CA ILE A 272 35.28 4.67 -23.53
C ILE A 272 35.12 3.54 -24.56
N SER A 273 34.15 2.65 -24.36
CA SER A 273 33.87 1.51 -25.24
C SER A 273 32.88 1.87 -26.35
N ASN A 274 32.91 1.10 -27.45
CA ASN A 274 32.02 1.22 -28.60
C ASN A 274 30.92 0.14 -28.64
N LEU A 275 31.18 -1.04 -28.05
CA LEU A 275 30.30 -2.20 -28.09
C LEU A 275 30.40 -3.02 -26.81
N ALA A 276 29.28 -3.42 -26.24
CA ALA A 276 29.26 -4.37 -25.15
C ALA A 276 28.95 -5.79 -25.67
N LEU A 277 29.61 -6.80 -25.07
CA LEU A 277 29.46 -8.19 -25.45
C LEU A 277 28.96 -9.05 -24.30
N SER A 278 28.28 -10.15 -24.62
CA SER A 278 27.95 -11.21 -23.67
C SER A 278 27.86 -12.57 -24.38
N SER A 279 28.68 -13.51 -23.97
CA SER A 279 28.71 -14.88 -24.47
C SER A 279 28.09 -15.90 -23.50
N ALA A 280 27.41 -15.43 -22.44
CA ALA A 280 26.86 -16.26 -21.40
C ALA A 280 25.83 -17.29 -21.94
N ASN A 281 25.88 -18.52 -21.45
CA ASN A 281 24.87 -19.53 -21.76
C ASN A 281 23.66 -19.48 -20.84
N GLN A 282 23.77 -18.78 -19.73
CA GLN A 282 22.68 -18.63 -18.74
C GLN A 282 22.83 -17.32 -17.97
N GLU A 283 21.74 -16.53 -17.98
CA GLU A 283 21.60 -15.33 -17.15
C GLU A 283 20.24 -15.29 -16.46
N GLY A 284 20.17 -14.65 -15.29
CA GLY A 284 18.91 -14.28 -14.65
C GLY A 284 18.37 -12.99 -15.25
N LEU A 285 19.05 -11.89 -14.91
CA LEU A 285 18.96 -10.60 -15.56
C LEU A 285 20.35 -9.97 -15.50
N PRO A 286 21.06 -9.80 -16.65
CA PRO A 286 22.47 -9.39 -16.66
C PRO A 286 22.61 -7.88 -16.41
N VAL A 287 23.14 -7.52 -15.24
CA VAL A 287 23.38 -6.13 -14.85
C VAL A 287 24.36 -5.43 -15.81
N ASN A 288 25.41 -6.12 -16.24
CA ASN A 288 26.39 -5.58 -17.18
C ASN A 288 25.81 -5.17 -18.53
N ILE A 289 24.80 -5.90 -19.05
CA ILE A 289 24.07 -5.50 -20.26
C ILE A 289 23.19 -4.28 -19.96
N LEU A 290 22.51 -4.25 -18.81
CA LEU A 290 21.72 -3.09 -18.41
C LEU A 290 22.58 -1.83 -18.29
N GLU A 291 23.76 -1.92 -17.67
CA GLU A 291 24.72 -0.82 -17.52
C GLU A 291 25.22 -0.33 -18.88
N ALA A 292 25.56 -1.25 -19.79
CA ALA A 292 25.98 -0.92 -21.15
C ALA A 292 24.87 -0.20 -21.93
N LEU A 293 23.65 -0.71 -21.88
CA LEU A 293 22.49 -0.08 -22.52
C LEU A 293 22.17 1.29 -21.90
N TYR A 294 22.37 1.44 -20.59
CA TYR A 294 22.14 2.69 -19.88
C TYR A 294 23.07 3.81 -20.37
N VAL A 295 24.35 3.52 -20.61
CA VAL A 295 25.30 4.48 -21.19
C VAL A 295 25.15 4.64 -22.72
N GLY A 296 24.28 3.86 -23.35
CA GLY A 296 23.96 3.94 -24.77
C GLY A 296 24.84 3.06 -25.67
N LEU A 297 25.55 2.08 -25.14
CA LEU A 297 26.29 1.11 -25.94
C LEU A 297 25.35 0.10 -26.60
N PRO A 298 25.55 -0.22 -27.89
CA PRO A 298 24.92 -1.40 -28.48
C PRO A 298 25.49 -2.68 -27.86
N VAL A 299 24.70 -3.75 -27.91
CA VAL A 299 25.10 -5.03 -27.31
C VAL A 299 25.00 -6.17 -28.32
N VAL A 300 26.02 -7.01 -28.42
CA VAL A 300 25.93 -8.33 -29.08
C VAL A 300 25.97 -9.41 -28.02
N ALA A 301 24.96 -10.24 -27.94
CA ALA A 301 24.84 -11.25 -26.90
C ALA A 301 24.23 -12.57 -27.40
N THR A 302 24.55 -13.63 -26.68
CA THR A 302 23.90 -14.93 -26.87
C THR A 302 22.43 -14.88 -26.44
N ASN A 303 21.56 -15.60 -27.12
CA ASN A 303 20.12 -15.66 -26.88
C ASN A 303 19.77 -16.54 -25.67
N CYS A 304 20.25 -16.18 -24.49
CA CYS A 304 19.81 -16.79 -23.22
C CYS A 304 18.71 -15.92 -22.57
N ARG A 305 17.98 -16.48 -21.58
CA ARG A 305 16.72 -15.89 -21.07
C ARG A 305 16.82 -14.44 -20.61
N GLY A 306 17.77 -14.08 -19.74
CA GLY A 306 17.91 -12.70 -19.26
C GLY A 306 18.34 -11.71 -20.34
N ASN A 307 19.14 -12.17 -21.32
CA ASN A 307 19.52 -11.33 -22.46
C ASN A 307 18.33 -11.00 -23.35
N ARG A 308 17.40 -11.94 -23.55
CA ARG A 308 16.16 -11.73 -24.33
C ARG A 308 15.25 -10.65 -23.74
N ASP A 309 15.26 -10.48 -22.45
CA ASP A 309 14.42 -9.46 -21.81
C ASP A 309 14.93 -8.03 -22.07
N LEU A 310 16.22 -7.89 -22.38
CA LEU A 310 16.90 -6.60 -22.52
C LEU A 310 17.20 -6.22 -23.94
N ILE A 311 17.50 -7.18 -24.83
CA ILE A 311 18.00 -6.90 -26.18
C ILE A 311 16.86 -7.09 -27.20
N LYS A 312 16.67 -6.05 -28.01
CA LYS A 312 15.78 -6.05 -29.17
C LYS A 312 16.64 -5.94 -30.43
N ASN A 313 16.59 -6.99 -31.28
CA ASN A 313 17.38 -7.06 -32.51
C ASN A 313 17.18 -5.83 -33.41
N GLY A 314 18.29 -5.22 -33.81
CA GLY A 314 18.31 -4.04 -34.66
C GLY A 314 17.90 -2.71 -34.00
N VAL A 315 17.57 -2.74 -32.70
CA VAL A 315 17.14 -1.54 -31.94
C VAL A 315 18.23 -1.10 -30.96
N ASN A 316 18.65 -2.00 -30.08
CA ASN A 316 19.66 -1.73 -29.05
C ASN A 316 20.79 -2.75 -29.03
N GLY A 317 20.78 -3.68 -29.98
CA GLY A 317 21.78 -4.73 -30.10
C GLY A 317 21.28 -5.91 -30.93
N TYR A 318 21.98 -7.03 -30.82
CA TYR A 318 21.68 -8.26 -31.54
C TYR A 318 21.82 -9.49 -30.65
N LEU A 319 20.89 -10.45 -30.80
CA LEU A 319 20.92 -11.76 -30.17
C LEU A 319 21.29 -12.82 -31.19
N THR A 320 22.20 -13.73 -30.79
CA THR A 320 22.64 -14.88 -31.62
C THR A 320 22.31 -16.20 -30.95
N GLY A 321 22.33 -17.30 -31.69
CA GLY A 321 22.33 -18.63 -31.09
C GLY A 321 23.48 -18.80 -30.07
N ILE A 322 23.29 -19.66 -29.06
CA ILE A 322 24.25 -19.83 -27.96
C ILE A 322 25.63 -20.30 -28.50
N ASP A 323 25.67 -21.08 -29.58
CA ASP A 323 26.87 -21.60 -30.20
C ASP A 323 27.08 -21.15 -31.66
N ASP A 324 26.41 -20.04 -32.06
CA ASP A 324 26.45 -19.51 -33.41
C ASP A 324 27.59 -18.49 -33.56
N PHE A 325 28.83 -18.95 -33.76
CA PHE A 325 30.05 -18.14 -34.00
C PHE A 325 29.86 -17.17 -35.20
N ASN A 326 29.35 -17.71 -36.30
CA ASN A 326 29.27 -16.95 -37.55
C ASN A 326 28.34 -15.73 -37.40
N LYS A 327 27.16 -15.92 -36.80
CA LYS A 327 26.22 -14.84 -36.59
C LYS A 327 26.68 -13.87 -35.52
N TYR A 328 27.43 -14.34 -34.51
CA TYR A 328 28.03 -13.48 -33.49
C TYR A 328 29.05 -12.52 -34.10
N ASN A 329 29.98 -13.06 -34.91
CA ASN A 329 30.95 -12.26 -35.66
C ASN A 329 30.31 -11.34 -36.69
N PHE A 330 29.31 -11.82 -37.42
CA PHE A 330 28.58 -11.00 -38.40
C PHE A 330 28.04 -9.72 -37.76
N PHE A 331 27.42 -9.82 -36.58
CA PHE A 331 26.86 -8.64 -35.92
C PHE A 331 27.95 -7.72 -35.35
N ILE A 332 29.06 -8.25 -34.87
CA ILE A 332 30.20 -7.42 -34.44
C ILE A 332 30.76 -6.66 -35.65
N LYS A 333 31.03 -7.32 -36.77
CA LYS A 333 31.48 -6.69 -38.02
C LYS A 333 30.52 -5.63 -38.51
N LYS A 334 29.23 -5.89 -38.47
CA LYS A 334 28.19 -4.92 -38.85
C LYS A 334 28.27 -3.65 -38.03
N LEU A 335 28.46 -3.76 -36.70
CA LEU A 335 28.58 -2.61 -35.79
C LEU A 335 29.94 -1.92 -35.92
N TYR A 336 31.01 -2.66 -36.21
CA TYR A 336 32.33 -2.10 -36.49
C TYR A 336 32.35 -1.22 -37.76
N ILE A 337 31.78 -1.74 -38.88
CA ILE A 337 31.67 -0.98 -40.15
C ILE A 337 30.78 0.26 -39.98
N SER A 338 29.77 0.19 -39.12
CA SER A 338 28.89 1.33 -38.82
C SER A 338 29.53 2.39 -37.87
N LYS A 339 30.77 2.17 -37.40
CA LYS A 339 31.53 3.06 -36.50
C LYS A 339 31.52 4.50 -37.00
N GLU A 340 31.69 4.71 -38.30
CA GLU A 340 31.71 6.05 -38.92
C GLU A 340 30.37 6.78 -38.89
N LYS A 341 29.25 6.05 -38.70
CA LYS A 341 27.89 6.62 -38.67
C LYS A 341 27.35 6.88 -37.26
N ASN A 342 28.21 6.94 -36.23
CA ASN A 342 27.82 7.20 -34.83
C ASN A 342 26.57 6.39 -34.41
N TYR A 343 26.62 5.05 -34.49
CA TYR A 343 25.54 4.17 -34.05
C TYR A 343 25.38 4.31 -32.52
N LYS A 344 24.75 5.42 -32.11
CA LYS A 344 24.30 5.60 -30.73
C LYS A 344 22.86 5.10 -30.67
N ILE A 345 22.55 4.30 -29.68
CA ILE A 345 21.17 3.95 -29.36
C ILE A 345 20.41 5.26 -29.15
N ASN A 346 19.39 5.51 -29.98
CA ASN A 346 18.58 6.73 -29.90
C ASN A 346 18.05 6.91 -28.47
N VAL A 347 18.21 8.10 -27.89
CA VAL A 347 17.80 8.44 -26.51
C VAL A 347 16.32 8.12 -26.26
N GLU A 348 15.44 8.30 -27.25
CA GLU A 348 14.03 7.95 -27.16
C GLU A 348 13.77 6.45 -26.93
N LYS A 349 14.70 5.58 -27.34
CA LYS A 349 14.59 4.13 -27.16
C LYS A 349 15.04 3.67 -25.76
N ARG A 350 15.48 4.58 -24.89
CA ARG A 350 15.87 4.28 -23.49
C ARG A 350 14.68 4.19 -22.52
N TYR A 351 13.48 4.62 -22.89
CA TYR A 351 12.29 4.56 -22.01
C TYR A 351 12.02 3.17 -21.44
N PHE A 352 12.37 2.10 -22.16
CA PHE A 352 12.20 0.75 -21.65
C PHE A 352 13.13 0.43 -20.46
N LEU A 353 14.25 1.18 -20.30
CA LEU A 353 15.22 1.02 -19.21
C LEU A 353 14.71 1.64 -17.90
N LEU A 354 13.78 2.58 -17.94
CA LEU A 354 13.27 3.25 -16.73
C LEU A 354 12.80 2.22 -15.69
N ARG A 355 12.12 1.17 -16.11
CA ARG A 355 11.63 0.10 -15.21
C ARG A 355 12.74 -0.69 -14.50
N TYR A 356 14.00 -0.58 -14.97
CA TYR A 356 15.17 -1.23 -14.40
C TYR A 356 16.01 -0.30 -13.52
N LEU A 357 15.61 0.95 -13.34
CA LEU A 357 16.28 1.87 -12.44
C LEU A 357 16.06 1.43 -10.99
N LEU A 358 17.05 1.68 -10.15
CA LEU A 358 17.02 1.30 -8.74
C LEU A 358 15.80 1.87 -8.02
N ASP A 359 15.46 3.13 -8.26
CA ASP A 359 14.32 3.79 -7.63
C ASP A 359 12.99 3.12 -8.01
N GLU A 360 12.81 2.74 -9.28
CA GLU A 360 11.62 2.02 -9.74
C GLU A 360 11.53 0.61 -9.15
N VAL A 361 12.66 -0.07 -9.01
CA VAL A 361 12.74 -1.36 -8.34
C VAL A 361 12.41 -1.22 -6.85
N LEU A 362 12.94 -0.19 -6.18
CA LEU A 362 12.64 0.11 -4.77
C LEU A 362 11.16 0.44 -4.57
N ILE A 363 10.53 1.22 -5.46
CA ILE A 363 9.08 1.50 -5.42
C ILE A 363 8.27 0.20 -5.48
N LYS A 364 8.61 -0.72 -6.40
CA LYS A 364 7.94 -2.02 -6.51
C LYS A 364 8.16 -2.89 -5.27
N LEU A 365 9.39 -2.99 -4.79
CA LEU A 365 9.71 -3.76 -3.60
C LEU A 365 9.09 -3.17 -2.34
N LYS A 366 9.02 -1.84 -2.21
CA LYS A 366 8.31 -1.15 -1.12
C LYS A 366 6.84 -1.57 -1.06
N LYS A 367 6.17 -1.65 -2.22
CA LYS A 367 4.79 -2.16 -2.31
C LYS A 367 4.67 -3.64 -1.91
N ILE A 368 5.68 -4.45 -2.21
CA ILE A 368 5.73 -5.86 -1.83
C ILE A 368 6.02 -6.02 -0.33
N TYR A 369 7.04 -5.34 0.20
CA TYR A 369 7.44 -5.45 1.61
C TYR A 369 6.38 -4.89 2.56
N PHE A 370 5.90 -3.70 2.26
CA PHE A 370 4.95 -2.95 3.07
C PHE A 370 3.55 -2.98 2.44
N LYS A 371 3.13 -4.19 2.01
CA LYS A 371 1.81 -4.40 1.43
C LYS A 371 0.76 -3.82 2.36
N ARG A 372 0.06 -2.79 1.91
CA ARG A 372 -1.03 -2.20 2.65
C ARG A 372 -2.20 -3.17 2.68
N LYS A 373 -2.85 -3.33 3.85
CA LYS A 373 -4.11 -4.07 3.93
C LYS A 373 -5.16 -3.32 3.11
N LYS A 374 -5.92 -4.06 2.32
CA LYS A 374 -7.07 -3.55 1.59
C LYS A 374 -8.29 -3.57 2.49
N ILE A 375 -8.86 -2.41 2.73
CA ILE A 375 -10.02 -2.27 3.60
C ILE A 375 -11.18 -1.71 2.80
N LEU A 376 -12.30 -2.44 2.80
CA LEU A 376 -13.51 -2.07 2.09
C LEU A 376 -14.56 -1.58 3.10
N HIS A 377 -14.82 -0.27 3.13
CA HIS A 377 -15.94 0.31 3.84
C HIS A 377 -17.22 0.14 3.01
N VAL A 378 -18.25 -0.45 3.60
CA VAL A 378 -19.54 -0.72 2.93
C VAL A 378 -20.66 0.00 3.67
N LEU A 379 -21.41 0.83 2.94
CA LEU A 379 -22.53 1.63 3.46
C LEU A 379 -23.80 1.36 2.64
N ALA A 380 -24.94 1.44 3.32
CA ALA A 380 -26.24 1.16 2.69
C ALA A 380 -26.91 2.41 2.09
N SER A 381 -26.49 3.60 2.50
CA SER A 381 -27.11 4.88 2.09
C SER A 381 -26.34 5.53 0.92
N ASN A 382 -27.06 6.27 0.11
CA ASN A 382 -26.53 7.12 -0.96
C ASN A 382 -26.52 8.62 -0.59
N ILE A 383 -26.80 8.94 0.68
CA ILE A 383 -26.85 10.30 1.22
C ILE A 383 -25.71 10.46 2.22
N TYR A 384 -24.98 11.56 2.15
CA TYR A 384 -23.88 11.85 3.07
C TYR A 384 -24.42 12.32 4.42
N SER A 385 -24.42 11.44 5.43
CA SER A 385 -24.94 11.66 6.78
C SER A 385 -23.95 11.19 7.87
N GLY A 386 -24.42 10.78 9.04
CA GLY A 386 -23.58 10.45 10.19
C GLY A 386 -22.60 9.29 9.93
N ALA A 387 -23.10 8.13 9.49
CA ALA A 387 -22.27 6.96 9.20
C ALA A 387 -21.26 7.22 8.08
N GLU A 388 -21.69 7.96 7.03
CA GLU A 388 -20.85 8.34 5.91
C GLU A 388 -19.74 9.31 6.33
N LYS A 389 -20.03 10.23 7.26
CA LYS A 389 -19.01 11.12 7.86
C LYS A 389 -17.97 10.30 8.64
N VAL A 390 -18.41 9.34 9.45
CA VAL A 390 -17.49 8.47 10.21
C VAL A 390 -16.60 7.68 9.27
N ALA A 391 -17.17 6.99 8.28
CA ALA A 391 -16.41 6.22 7.31
C ALA A 391 -15.39 7.08 6.55
N SER A 392 -15.81 8.26 6.05
CA SER A 392 -14.90 9.17 5.35
C SER A 392 -13.81 9.71 6.26
N THR A 393 -14.11 10.01 7.53
CA THR A 393 -13.11 10.46 8.51
C THR A 393 -12.04 9.39 8.75
N ILE A 394 -12.44 8.13 8.91
CA ILE A 394 -11.50 7.00 9.04
C ILE A 394 -10.62 6.90 7.80
N ILE A 395 -11.21 6.96 6.60
CA ILE A 395 -10.47 6.85 5.35
C ILE A 395 -9.47 8.00 5.18
N GLU A 396 -9.88 9.24 5.44
CA GLU A 396 -9.01 10.42 5.29
C GLU A 396 -7.78 10.34 6.21
N ASN A 397 -7.94 9.84 7.43
CA ASN A 397 -6.86 9.77 8.40
C ASN A 397 -5.96 8.54 8.24
N LEU A 398 -6.40 7.48 7.56
CA LEU A 398 -5.65 6.23 7.42
C LEU A 398 -5.22 5.90 5.98
N LYS A 399 -5.51 6.76 4.99
CA LYS A 399 -5.21 6.54 3.56
C LYS A 399 -3.73 6.35 3.24
N ASP A 400 -2.84 6.86 4.08
CA ASP A 400 -1.39 6.73 3.89
C ASP A 400 -0.85 5.38 4.40
N GLU A 401 -1.63 4.66 5.23
CA GLU A 401 -1.24 3.39 5.83
C GLU A 401 -1.94 2.17 5.21
N TYR A 402 -3.15 2.34 4.68
CA TYR A 402 -4.00 1.28 4.14
C TYR A 402 -4.52 1.63 2.74
N ASP A 403 -4.83 0.60 1.96
CA ASP A 403 -5.56 0.74 0.69
C ASP A 403 -7.07 0.73 0.99
N LEU A 404 -7.64 1.92 1.14
CA LEU A 404 -9.01 2.13 1.60
C LEU A 404 -9.96 2.36 0.42
N TYR A 405 -11.09 1.68 0.45
CA TYR A 405 -12.17 1.77 -0.54
C TYR A 405 -13.49 2.07 0.15
N TYR A 406 -14.31 2.89 -0.48
CA TYR A 406 -15.66 3.24 -0.02
C TYR A 406 -16.68 2.71 -1.02
N CYS A 407 -17.63 1.86 -0.60
CA CYS A 407 -18.66 1.28 -1.44
C CYS A 407 -20.05 1.61 -0.92
N SER A 408 -20.88 2.21 -1.75
CA SER A 408 -22.30 2.49 -1.45
C SER A 408 -23.13 2.61 -2.73
N PRO A 409 -24.48 2.62 -2.63
CA PRO A 409 -25.32 2.95 -3.75
C PRO A 409 -25.00 4.34 -4.33
N LYS A 410 -25.16 4.51 -5.65
CA LYS A 410 -24.99 5.78 -6.37
C LYS A 410 -25.93 6.84 -5.81
N GLY A 411 -25.43 8.08 -5.60
CA GLY A 411 -26.26 9.16 -5.12
C GLY A 411 -25.50 10.43 -4.75
N LYS A 412 -26.13 11.26 -3.94
CA LYS A 412 -25.66 12.61 -3.56
C LYS A 412 -24.34 12.62 -2.76
N ASN A 413 -23.88 11.47 -2.27
CA ASN A 413 -22.60 11.33 -1.58
C ASN A 413 -21.39 11.36 -2.53
N ALA A 414 -21.58 11.08 -3.84
CA ALA A 414 -20.49 10.96 -4.81
C ALA A 414 -19.62 12.22 -4.92
N ASP A 415 -20.23 13.41 -4.96
CA ASP A 415 -19.50 14.67 -5.09
C ASP A 415 -18.63 14.95 -3.85
N VAL A 416 -19.16 14.68 -2.66
CA VAL A 416 -18.42 14.85 -1.41
C VAL A 416 -17.24 13.90 -1.33
N LEU A 417 -17.41 12.63 -1.73
CA LEU A 417 -16.35 11.63 -1.74
C LEU A 417 -15.24 11.95 -2.75
N LYS A 418 -15.62 12.49 -3.92
CA LYS A 418 -14.69 12.95 -4.94
C LYS A 418 -13.83 14.11 -4.44
N GLU A 419 -14.45 15.13 -3.81
CA GLU A 419 -13.72 16.26 -3.25
C GLU A 419 -12.75 15.87 -2.13
N LYS A 420 -13.09 14.82 -1.36
CA LYS A 420 -12.22 14.24 -0.33
C LYS A 420 -11.14 13.29 -0.88
N ASN A 421 -11.10 13.10 -2.20
CA ASN A 421 -10.18 12.17 -2.88
C ASN A 421 -10.25 10.74 -2.30
N ILE A 422 -11.47 10.23 -2.07
CA ILE A 422 -11.75 8.88 -1.56
C ILE A 422 -11.97 7.93 -2.74
N ASN A 423 -11.36 6.74 -2.68
CA ASN A 423 -11.57 5.67 -3.66
C ASN A 423 -13.01 5.14 -3.57
N TYR A 424 -13.93 5.79 -4.29
CA TYR A 424 -15.35 5.46 -4.29
C TYR A 424 -15.70 4.40 -5.32
N ILE A 425 -16.43 3.39 -4.90
CA ILE A 425 -16.96 2.30 -5.73
C ILE A 425 -18.48 2.37 -5.70
N PRO A 426 -19.09 3.04 -6.68
CA PRO A 426 -20.54 3.11 -6.78
C PRO A 426 -21.14 1.77 -7.18
N ILE A 427 -22.25 1.40 -6.55
CA ILE A 427 -23.11 0.26 -6.91
C ILE A 427 -24.53 0.74 -7.17
N ASP A 428 -25.32 0.02 -7.94
CA ASP A 428 -26.72 0.40 -8.18
C ASP A 428 -27.55 0.18 -6.91
N ASN A 429 -27.43 -0.99 -6.31
CA ASN A 429 -28.09 -1.38 -5.07
C ASN A 429 -27.18 -2.24 -4.20
N LEU A 430 -27.30 -2.09 -2.89
CA LEU A 430 -26.62 -2.95 -1.93
C LEU A 430 -27.37 -4.29 -1.85
N ASN A 431 -26.83 -5.31 -2.54
CA ASN A 431 -27.33 -6.68 -2.58
C ASN A 431 -26.18 -7.68 -2.73
N LEU A 432 -26.47 -8.98 -2.52
CA LEU A 432 -25.48 -10.05 -2.56
C LEU A 432 -24.73 -10.13 -3.90
N LYS A 433 -25.44 -9.99 -5.04
CA LYS A 433 -24.86 -10.10 -6.38
C LYS A 433 -23.82 -9.01 -6.64
N ASN A 434 -24.14 -7.75 -6.33
CA ASN A 434 -23.24 -6.64 -6.52
C ASN A 434 -22.04 -6.71 -5.56
N MET A 435 -22.29 -7.03 -4.30
CA MET A 435 -21.21 -7.13 -3.31
C MET A 435 -20.26 -8.28 -3.60
N LYS A 436 -20.73 -9.44 -4.09
CA LYS A 436 -19.86 -10.54 -4.52
C LYS A 436 -18.90 -10.10 -5.64
N LYS A 437 -19.40 -9.38 -6.65
CA LYS A 437 -18.53 -8.80 -7.71
C LYS A 437 -17.46 -7.87 -7.16
N ILE A 438 -17.82 -7.04 -6.16
CA ILE A 438 -16.86 -6.11 -5.52
C ILE A 438 -15.83 -6.88 -4.69
N PHE A 439 -16.24 -7.88 -3.94
CA PHE A 439 -15.33 -8.75 -3.18
C PHE A 439 -14.33 -9.45 -4.10
N ASP A 440 -14.80 -10.04 -5.21
CA ASP A 440 -13.94 -10.71 -6.20
C ASP A 440 -12.95 -9.72 -6.85
N LYS A 441 -13.38 -8.50 -7.13
CA LYS A 441 -12.54 -7.46 -7.76
C LYS A 441 -11.48 -6.91 -6.82
N ILE A 442 -11.84 -6.58 -5.57
CA ILE A 442 -10.95 -5.92 -4.61
C ILE A 442 -10.13 -6.95 -3.85
N ASN A 443 -10.73 -8.09 -3.52
CA ASN A 443 -10.19 -9.09 -2.60
C ASN A 443 -9.72 -8.42 -1.29
N PRO A 444 -10.67 -7.86 -0.48
CA PRO A 444 -10.32 -7.10 0.72
C PRO A 444 -9.78 -8.00 1.82
N ASP A 445 -8.79 -7.52 2.56
CA ASP A 445 -8.29 -8.17 3.77
C ASP A 445 -9.27 -7.94 4.94
N ILE A 446 -9.88 -6.74 4.97
CA ILE A 446 -10.86 -6.32 5.99
C ILE A 446 -12.08 -5.73 5.28
N VAL A 447 -13.27 -6.10 5.76
CA VAL A 447 -14.52 -5.40 5.44
C VAL A 447 -15.01 -4.67 6.68
N HIS A 448 -15.18 -3.36 6.57
CA HIS A 448 -15.76 -2.52 7.59
C HIS A 448 -17.18 -2.12 7.15
N ALA A 449 -18.15 -2.88 7.61
CA ALA A 449 -19.56 -2.70 7.27
C ALA A 449 -20.22 -1.73 8.25
N HIS A 450 -20.87 -0.69 7.72
CA HIS A 450 -21.56 0.33 8.51
C HIS A 450 -23.05 0.07 8.51
N ASP A 451 -23.60 -0.01 9.70
CA ASP A 451 -25.00 -0.38 10.02
C ASP A 451 -25.39 -1.82 9.64
N TYR A 452 -26.52 -2.30 10.19
CA TYR A 452 -26.94 -3.70 10.16
C TYR A 452 -27.13 -4.25 8.74
N LYS A 453 -27.66 -3.44 7.79
CA LYS A 453 -27.95 -3.92 6.43
C LYS A 453 -26.66 -4.23 5.65
N ALA A 454 -25.64 -3.39 5.79
CA ALA A 454 -24.33 -3.63 5.18
C ALA A 454 -23.66 -4.84 5.84
N SER A 455 -23.73 -4.93 7.17
CA SER A 455 -23.18 -6.04 7.95
C SER A 455 -23.81 -7.38 7.56
N LEU A 456 -25.13 -7.45 7.47
CA LEU A 456 -25.85 -8.64 7.08
C LEU A 456 -25.42 -9.14 5.68
N ILE A 457 -25.40 -8.25 4.69
CA ILE A 457 -25.02 -8.63 3.33
C ILE A 457 -23.55 -9.07 3.26
N CYS A 458 -22.64 -8.37 3.94
CA CYS A 458 -21.24 -8.73 3.98
C CYS A 458 -20.99 -10.05 4.71
N SER A 459 -21.73 -10.33 5.78
CA SER A 459 -21.62 -11.59 6.53
C SER A 459 -22.02 -12.84 5.73
N LEU A 460 -22.95 -12.68 4.76
CA LEU A 460 -23.41 -13.76 3.88
C LEU A 460 -22.41 -14.12 2.78
N ILE A 461 -21.52 -13.20 2.40
CA ILE A 461 -20.51 -13.41 1.34
C ILE A 461 -19.09 -13.50 1.89
N LYS A 462 -18.92 -13.34 3.20
CA LYS A 462 -17.63 -13.43 3.87
C LYS A 462 -17.00 -14.82 3.63
N HIS A 463 -15.75 -14.80 3.15
CA HIS A 463 -14.88 -15.98 3.11
C HIS A 463 -13.79 -15.82 4.18
N ASN A 464 -12.51 -15.70 3.79
CA ASN A 464 -11.37 -15.50 4.69
C ASN A 464 -11.08 -14.00 4.94
N THR A 465 -12.14 -13.18 5.06
CA THR A 465 -12.03 -11.72 5.23
C THR A 465 -12.40 -11.37 6.67
N TYR A 466 -11.65 -10.50 7.32
CA TYR A 466 -12.00 -9.98 8.65
C TYR A 466 -13.17 -9.00 8.52
N LEU A 467 -14.27 -9.27 9.23
CA LEU A 467 -15.50 -8.47 9.15
C LEU A 467 -15.70 -7.65 10.42
N ILE A 468 -15.67 -6.33 10.24
CA ILE A 468 -16.03 -5.35 11.27
C ILE A 468 -17.47 -4.91 11.02
N GLU A 469 -18.32 -5.06 12.01
CA GLU A 469 -19.66 -4.53 12.04
C GLU A 469 -19.69 -3.25 12.87
N HIS A 470 -20.08 -2.13 12.29
CA HIS A 470 -20.06 -0.83 12.97
C HIS A 470 -21.45 -0.19 12.98
N LEU A 471 -22.06 -0.15 14.14
CA LEU A 471 -23.41 0.37 14.33
C LEU A 471 -23.38 1.86 14.74
N HIS A 472 -24.04 2.69 13.96
CA HIS A 472 -24.12 4.13 14.16
C HIS A 472 -25.43 4.61 14.76
N ASN A 473 -26.45 3.76 14.72
CA ASN A 473 -27.79 4.06 15.22
C ASN A 473 -28.26 2.97 16.19
N ASN A 474 -29.20 3.37 17.08
CA ASN A 474 -29.89 2.49 18.01
C ASN A 474 -31.38 2.39 17.64
N PRO A 475 -31.76 1.67 16.56
CA PRO A 475 -33.15 1.59 16.12
C PRO A 475 -34.01 0.82 17.12
N PRO A 476 -35.32 1.15 17.23
CA PRO A 476 -36.25 0.56 18.23
C PRO A 476 -36.39 -0.97 18.16
N TRP A 477 -36.13 -1.61 17.00
CA TRP A 477 -36.18 -3.06 16.85
C TRP A 477 -35.09 -3.80 17.62
N LEU A 478 -34.00 -3.13 18.03
CA LEU A 478 -32.97 -3.74 18.88
C LEU A 478 -33.53 -4.20 20.21
N LYS A 479 -34.52 -3.51 20.76
CA LYS A 479 -35.15 -3.78 22.05
C LYS A 479 -36.22 -4.87 22.00
N LYS A 480 -36.56 -5.36 20.79
CA LYS A 480 -37.67 -6.30 20.57
C LYS A 480 -37.23 -7.54 19.79
N ILE A 481 -37.83 -8.69 20.11
CA ILE A 481 -37.67 -9.90 19.27
C ILE A 481 -38.37 -9.63 17.93
N SER A 482 -37.63 -9.67 16.85
CA SER A 482 -38.10 -9.39 15.49
C SER A 482 -37.21 -10.03 14.44
N VAL A 483 -37.68 -10.14 13.19
CA VAL A 483 -36.85 -10.59 12.07
C VAL A 483 -35.54 -9.74 11.95
N TYR A 484 -35.62 -8.46 12.23
CA TYR A 484 -34.45 -7.57 12.19
C TYR A 484 -33.46 -7.86 13.32
N SER A 485 -33.95 -8.13 14.56
CA SER A 485 -33.06 -8.45 15.67
C SER A 485 -32.41 -9.84 15.49
N PHE A 486 -33.09 -10.81 14.89
CA PHE A 486 -32.48 -12.08 14.51
C PHE A 486 -31.49 -11.95 13.35
N ALA A 487 -31.78 -11.14 12.32
CA ALA A 487 -30.87 -10.90 11.22
C ALA A 487 -29.57 -10.20 11.71
N PHE A 488 -29.71 -9.28 12.67
CA PHE A 488 -28.56 -8.65 13.32
C PHE A 488 -27.77 -9.65 14.16
N LEU A 489 -28.42 -10.54 14.93
CA LEU A 489 -27.74 -11.61 15.66
C LEU A 489 -26.92 -12.49 14.72
N TYR A 490 -27.52 -12.90 13.59
CA TYR A 490 -26.82 -13.71 12.60
C TYR A 490 -25.56 -13.02 12.07
N SER A 491 -25.66 -11.75 11.65
CA SER A 491 -24.50 -11.00 11.15
C SER A 491 -23.43 -10.82 12.22
N SER A 492 -23.83 -10.52 13.45
CA SER A 492 -22.93 -10.32 14.60
C SER A 492 -22.19 -11.60 15.01
N LEU A 493 -22.84 -12.76 14.93
CA LEU A 493 -22.18 -14.06 15.17
C LEU A 493 -21.11 -14.34 14.10
N LYS A 494 -21.32 -13.90 12.86
CA LYS A 494 -20.37 -14.03 11.75
C LYS A 494 -19.28 -12.95 11.74
N SER A 495 -19.53 -11.80 12.34
CA SER A 495 -18.55 -10.71 12.45
C SER A 495 -17.41 -11.09 13.41
N ASP A 496 -16.23 -10.55 13.18
CA ASP A 496 -15.06 -10.77 14.04
C ASP A 496 -15.07 -9.78 15.21
N ILE A 497 -15.56 -8.56 15.00
CA ILE A 497 -15.73 -7.52 16.00
C ILE A 497 -16.94 -6.64 15.68
N ILE A 498 -17.59 -6.12 16.70
CA ILE A 498 -18.71 -5.19 16.60
C ILE A 498 -18.32 -3.87 17.26
N LEU A 499 -18.39 -2.78 16.51
CA LEU A 499 -18.13 -1.44 16.99
C LEU A 499 -19.44 -0.69 17.18
N THR A 500 -19.55 0.08 18.26
CA THR A 500 -20.76 0.85 18.58
C THR A 500 -20.42 2.30 18.89
N GLY A 501 -21.33 3.20 18.51
CA GLY A 501 -21.21 4.64 18.81
C GLY A 501 -21.63 4.99 20.25
N SER A 502 -22.30 4.10 20.96
CA SER A 502 -22.74 4.30 22.35
C SER A 502 -22.98 2.96 23.04
N ASP A 503 -22.96 2.97 24.38
CA ASP A 503 -23.20 1.80 25.23
C ASP A 503 -24.65 1.29 25.17
N SER A 504 -25.55 2.07 24.58
CA SER A 504 -26.97 1.74 24.49
C SER A 504 -27.23 0.42 23.75
N ILE A 505 -26.37 0.04 22.80
CA ILE A 505 -26.54 -1.21 22.06
C ILE A 505 -26.23 -2.42 22.96
N GLU A 506 -25.17 -2.36 23.74
CA GLU A 506 -24.82 -3.40 24.70
C GLU A 506 -25.92 -3.61 25.74
N ASN A 507 -26.47 -2.49 26.27
CA ASN A 507 -27.46 -2.50 27.33
C ASN A 507 -28.90 -2.78 26.87
N GLU A 508 -29.25 -2.49 25.62
CA GLU A 508 -30.64 -2.47 25.17
C GLU A 508 -30.97 -3.58 24.14
N TYR A 509 -29.95 -4.23 23.55
CA TYR A 509 -30.18 -5.25 22.55
C TYR A 509 -30.66 -6.55 23.18
N VAL A 510 -31.81 -7.03 22.73
CA VAL A 510 -32.49 -8.22 23.29
C VAL A 510 -31.65 -9.52 23.28
N PHE A 511 -30.67 -9.63 22.38
CA PHE A 511 -29.73 -10.75 22.26
C PHE A 511 -28.28 -10.38 22.61
N SER A 512 -28.07 -9.32 23.38
CA SER A 512 -26.72 -8.84 23.73
C SER A 512 -25.83 -9.91 24.37
N ASN A 513 -26.38 -10.76 25.20
CA ASN A 513 -25.67 -11.85 25.88
C ASN A 513 -24.95 -12.84 24.92
N PHE A 514 -25.40 -12.97 23.67
CA PHE A 514 -24.79 -13.86 22.69
C PHE A 514 -23.58 -13.24 22.00
N ILE A 515 -23.44 -11.92 22.06
CA ILE A 515 -22.43 -11.18 21.27
C ILE A 515 -21.57 -10.21 22.12
N TYR A 516 -21.79 -10.12 23.43
CA TYR A 516 -21.15 -9.12 24.32
C TYR A 516 -19.61 -9.14 24.22
N LYS A 517 -18.98 -10.32 24.07
CA LYS A 517 -17.51 -10.45 23.94
C LYS A 517 -16.94 -9.79 22.67
N LYS A 518 -17.78 -9.51 21.68
CA LYS A 518 -17.38 -8.90 20.40
C LYS A 518 -17.68 -7.40 20.36
N ILE A 519 -18.51 -6.88 21.28
CA ILE A 519 -18.92 -5.48 21.30
C ILE A 519 -17.80 -4.63 21.89
N ASN A 520 -17.47 -3.55 21.18
CA ASN A 520 -16.53 -2.54 21.61
C ASN A 520 -17.16 -1.15 21.38
N CYS A 521 -17.50 -0.46 22.45
CA CYS A 521 -17.97 0.91 22.37
C CYS A 521 -16.78 1.85 22.17
N ILE A 522 -16.69 2.48 21.00
CA ILE A 522 -15.61 3.39 20.62
C ILE A 522 -16.07 4.84 20.44
N GLY A 523 -17.38 5.07 20.54
CA GLY A 523 -17.97 6.38 20.22
C GLY A 523 -17.92 6.70 18.73
N ASN A 524 -18.00 7.98 18.41
CA ASN A 524 -17.81 8.48 17.04
C ASN A 524 -16.62 9.46 17.01
N PRO A 525 -15.90 9.57 15.87
CA PRO A 525 -14.82 10.52 15.73
C PRO A 525 -15.35 11.95 15.69
N VAL A 526 -14.87 12.77 16.60
CA VAL A 526 -15.20 14.19 16.67
C VAL A 526 -13.93 15.03 16.69
N CYS A 527 -13.90 16.10 15.90
CA CYS A 527 -12.71 16.92 15.71
C CYS A 527 -13.10 18.41 15.62
N VAL A 528 -12.71 19.17 16.63
CA VAL A 528 -12.94 20.62 16.72
C VAL A 528 -12.27 21.35 15.56
N ASN A 529 -10.99 21.01 15.28
CA ASN A 529 -10.22 21.68 14.24
C ASN A 529 -10.83 21.53 12.84
N HIS A 530 -11.41 20.37 12.54
CA HIS A 530 -12.07 20.13 11.24
C HIS A 530 -13.27 21.07 11.05
N ILE A 531 -14.08 21.28 12.08
CA ILE A 531 -15.26 22.17 12.02
C ILE A 531 -14.80 23.63 11.89
N LEU A 532 -13.83 24.06 12.71
CA LEU A 532 -13.32 25.44 12.70
C LEU A 532 -12.70 25.83 11.36
N LYS A 533 -12.00 24.94 10.68
CA LYS A 533 -11.46 25.19 9.32
C LYS A 533 -12.54 25.48 8.29
N ASN A 534 -13.77 25.01 8.50
CA ASN A 534 -14.91 25.25 7.61
C ASN A 534 -15.71 26.51 7.93
N ILE A 535 -15.30 27.27 8.95
CA ILE A 535 -15.89 28.56 9.34
C ILE A 535 -14.93 29.66 8.88
N LYS A 536 -15.39 30.48 7.91
CA LYS A 536 -14.55 31.54 7.29
C LYS A 536 -14.33 32.76 8.17
N GLU A 537 -15.30 33.06 9.05
CA GLU A 537 -15.31 34.26 9.87
C GLU A 537 -15.15 33.91 11.35
N LYS A 538 -14.40 34.73 12.09
CA LYS A 538 -14.21 34.53 13.53
C LYS A 538 -15.44 34.84 14.36
N LYS A 539 -16.38 35.65 13.85
CA LYS A 539 -17.60 36.03 14.53
C LYS A 539 -18.73 36.24 13.52
N TYR A 540 -19.87 35.61 13.79
CA TYR A 540 -21.09 35.74 12.98
C TYR A 540 -22.18 36.53 13.76
N GLU A 541 -22.87 37.39 13.06
CA GLU A 541 -24.06 38.02 13.61
C GLU A 541 -25.20 36.99 13.78
N LYS A 542 -25.90 37.04 14.90
CA LYS A 542 -27.00 36.12 15.20
C LYS A 542 -28.24 36.52 14.43
N LYS A 543 -28.62 35.75 13.42
CA LYS A 543 -29.77 36.03 12.52
C LYS A 543 -30.98 35.15 12.83
N TYR A 544 -30.76 34.04 13.54
CA TYR A 544 -31.80 33.05 13.83
C TYR A 544 -31.81 32.75 15.33
N ASP A 545 -33.02 32.54 15.86
CA ASP A 545 -33.17 32.17 17.27
C ASP A 545 -32.90 30.66 17.47
N VAL A 546 -33.46 29.84 16.58
CA VAL A 546 -33.37 28.38 16.65
C VAL A 546 -32.80 27.79 15.36
N CYS A 547 -31.93 26.84 15.50
CA CYS A 547 -31.37 26.05 14.39
C CYS A 547 -31.63 24.57 14.62
N CYS A 548 -32.15 23.89 13.60
CA CYS A 548 -32.15 22.41 13.54
C CYS A 548 -31.35 21.96 12.34
N VAL A 549 -30.40 21.02 12.55
CA VAL A 549 -29.64 20.39 11.49
C VAL A 549 -29.89 18.90 11.56
N ALA A 550 -30.79 18.41 10.72
CA ALA A 550 -31.22 17.01 10.75
C ALA A 550 -31.94 16.63 9.45
N ARG A 551 -31.97 15.33 9.15
CA ARG A 551 -32.86 14.81 8.11
C ARG A 551 -34.31 14.98 8.53
N ILE A 552 -35.20 15.32 7.60
CA ILE A 552 -36.66 15.46 7.87
C ILE A 552 -37.29 14.06 7.79
N THR A 553 -37.14 13.27 8.86
CA THR A 553 -37.57 11.87 8.97
C THR A 553 -38.33 11.65 10.28
N LYS A 554 -39.05 10.53 10.39
CA LYS A 554 -39.76 10.11 11.61
C LYS A 554 -38.84 10.10 12.83
N GLN A 555 -37.61 9.63 12.68
CA GLN A 555 -36.59 9.57 13.75
C GLN A 555 -36.36 10.94 14.41
N LYS A 556 -36.34 12.01 13.64
CA LYS A 556 -36.03 13.38 14.08
C LYS A 556 -37.24 14.12 14.60
N ASN A 557 -38.39 13.52 14.51
CA ASN A 557 -39.69 14.02 14.98
C ASN A 557 -39.94 15.52 14.61
N PRO A 558 -39.99 15.84 13.30
CA PRO A 558 -40.15 17.21 12.85
C PRO A 558 -41.48 17.85 13.31
N ASN A 559 -42.48 17.03 13.51
CA ASN A 559 -43.79 17.48 14.01
C ASN A 559 -43.69 18.11 15.41
N LYS A 560 -42.85 17.51 16.30
CA LYS A 560 -42.61 18.05 17.65
C LYS A 560 -41.94 19.41 17.57
N LEU A 561 -40.90 19.58 16.73
CA LEU A 561 -40.23 20.86 16.55
C LEU A 561 -41.16 21.97 16.07
N ILE A 562 -42.00 21.67 15.04
CA ILE A 562 -42.95 22.66 14.53
C ILE A 562 -43.94 23.10 15.62
N ASN A 563 -44.47 22.16 16.41
CA ASN A 563 -45.39 22.49 17.50
C ASN A 563 -44.69 23.36 18.56
N ILE A 564 -43.43 23.05 18.93
CA ILE A 564 -42.66 23.88 19.86
C ILE A 564 -42.52 25.32 19.33
N ILE A 565 -42.17 25.51 18.05
CA ILE A 565 -42.03 26.86 17.47
C ILE A 565 -43.39 27.56 17.40
N ASN A 566 -44.50 26.82 17.11
CA ASN A 566 -45.84 27.36 17.11
C ASN A 566 -46.26 27.87 18.50
N ASP A 567 -45.94 27.15 19.55
CA ASP A 567 -46.24 27.56 20.92
C ASP A 567 -45.36 28.74 21.37
N LEU A 568 -44.04 28.69 21.03
CA LEU A 568 -43.13 29.81 21.30
C LEU A 568 -43.51 31.11 20.56
N LYS A 569 -44.13 31.01 19.40
CA LYS A 569 -44.62 32.18 18.64
C LYS A 569 -45.63 33.02 19.44
N LYS A 570 -46.37 32.43 20.38
CA LYS A 570 -47.33 33.15 21.24
C LYS A 570 -46.61 34.19 22.11
N ASP A 571 -45.43 33.88 22.64
CA ASP A 571 -44.63 34.78 23.50
C ASP A 571 -43.59 35.56 22.69
N TYR A 572 -43.15 35.00 21.56
CA TYR A 572 -42.11 35.55 20.67
C TYR A 572 -42.61 35.57 19.22
N PRO A 573 -43.49 36.54 18.81
CA PRO A 573 -44.11 36.53 17.48
C PRO A 573 -43.11 36.53 16.32
N ASN A 574 -41.94 37.15 16.51
CA ASN A 574 -40.88 37.27 15.51
C ASN A 574 -39.81 36.20 15.60
N ILE A 575 -40.04 35.08 16.30
CA ILE A 575 -39.09 33.98 16.41
C ILE A 575 -38.72 33.43 15.02
N LYS A 576 -37.41 33.24 14.77
CA LYS A 576 -36.89 32.73 13.51
C LYS A 576 -36.18 31.38 13.73
N ALA A 577 -36.75 30.32 13.19
CA ALA A 577 -36.17 29.01 13.22
C ALA A 577 -35.72 28.56 11.82
N ILE A 578 -34.55 27.96 11.71
CA ILE A 578 -34.07 27.36 10.46
C ILE A 578 -33.98 25.87 10.60
N TRP A 579 -34.35 25.13 9.55
CA TRP A 579 -34.11 23.70 9.42
C TRP A 579 -33.19 23.44 8.25
N ILE A 580 -32.05 22.82 8.51
CA ILE A 580 -31.05 22.44 7.52
C ILE A 580 -31.06 20.93 7.38
N GLY A 581 -31.44 20.45 6.22
CA GLY A 581 -31.55 19.03 5.87
C GLY A 581 -32.71 18.78 4.91
N ASP A 582 -32.77 17.53 4.45
CA ASP A 582 -33.80 17.06 3.52
C ASP A 582 -34.30 15.68 4.02
N GLY A 583 -35.41 15.18 3.50
CA GLY A 583 -35.95 13.91 3.90
C GLY A 583 -37.36 13.63 3.40
N GLU A 584 -37.83 12.42 3.66
CA GLU A 584 -39.09 11.89 3.16
C GLU A 584 -40.35 12.67 3.64
N LEU A 585 -40.27 13.30 4.81
CA LEU A 585 -41.41 14.04 5.38
C LEU A 585 -41.43 15.53 4.98
N LYS A 586 -40.54 16.00 4.11
CA LYS A 586 -40.39 17.43 3.79
C LYS A 586 -41.66 18.07 3.25
N GLU A 587 -42.37 17.38 2.36
CA GLU A 587 -43.64 17.91 1.78
C GLU A 587 -44.74 18.00 2.83
N GLU A 588 -44.90 16.96 3.68
CA GLU A 588 -45.83 16.94 4.78
C GLU A 588 -45.58 18.11 5.74
N ILE A 589 -44.32 18.29 6.11
CA ILE A 589 -43.87 19.34 7.02
C ILE A 589 -44.09 20.72 6.42
N SER A 590 -43.84 20.92 5.12
CA SER A 590 -44.12 22.17 4.42
C SER A 590 -45.60 22.51 4.44
N LYS A 591 -46.48 21.53 4.22
CA LYS A 591 -47.96 21.71 4.34
C LYS A 591 -48.37 22.11 5.76
N LYS A 592 -47.76 21.46 6.78
CA LYS A 592 -48.05 21.76 8.19
C LYS A 592 -47.63 23.17 8.60
N ILE A 593 -46.44 23.64 8.14
CA ILE A 593 -45.93 25.00 8.36
C ILE A 593 -46.95 26.02 7.82
N LYS A 594 -47.46 25.82 6.60
CA LYS A 594 -48.49 26.68 5.99
C LYS A 594 -49.79 26.65 6.77
N LYS A 595 -50.29 25.46 7.16
CA LYS A 595 -51.52 25.29 7.92
C LYS A 595 -51.50 26.05 9.26
N LEU A 596 -50.31 26.16 9.88
CA LEU A 596 -50.12 26.87 11.16
C LEU A 596 -49.66 28.31 10.98
N ASN A 597 -49.65 28.87 9.75
CA ASN A 597 -49.19 30.23 9.44
C ASN A 597 -47.78 30.53 9.99
N LEU A 598 -46.83 29.57 9.81
CA LEU A 598 -45.46 29.67 10.35
C LEU A 598 -44.41 29.96 9.26
N GLU A 599 -44.78 30.36 8.05
CA GLU A 599 -43.87 30.62 6.92
C GLU A 599 -42.84 31.72 7.20
N THR A 600 -43.21 32.69 8.03
CA THR A 600 -42.32 33.78 8.45
C THR A 600 -41.44 33.41 9.65
N ASN A 601 -41.74 32.27 10.31
CA ASN A 601 -41.05 31.83 11.53
C ASN A 601 -40.12 30.60 11.28
N ILE A 602 -40.47 29.73 10.32
CA ILE A 602 -39.72 28.51 10.04
C ILE A 602 -39.25 28.49 8.58
N TYR A 603 -37.93 28.39 8.37
CA TYR A 603 -37.31 28.37 7.06
C TYR A 603 -36.67 27.00 6.80
N LEU A 604 -37.18 26.24 5.81
CA LEU A 604 -36.61 24.96 5.36
C LEU A 604 -35.54 25.27 4.33
N LEU A 605 -34.24 25.22 4.72
CA LEU A 605 -33.12 25.58 3.86
C LEU A 605 -32.62 24.44 2.96
N GLY A 606 -33.19 23.24 3.10
CA GLY A 606 -32.73 22.05 2.40
C GLY A 606 -31.33 21.59 2.87
N PHE A 607 -30.76 20.61 2.17
CA PHE A 607 -29.42 20.14 2.48
C PHE A 607 -28.38 21.24 2.21
N LYS A 608 -27.49 21.44 3.17
CA LYS A 608 -26.31 22.31 3.05
C LYS A 608 -25.05 21.53 3.33
N LYS A 609 -24.09 21.59 2.41
CA LYS A 609 -22.79 20.94 2.54
C LYS A 609 -21.99 21.44 3.74
N ASN A 610 -22.09 22.76 4.03
CA ASN A 610 -21.48 23.40 5.20
C ASN A 610 -22.57 24.03 6.06
N PRO A 611 -23.12 23.31 7.07
CA PRO A 611 -24.13 23.86 7.98
C PRO A 611 -23.54 24.76 9.06
N TYR A 612 -22.25 24.74 9.31
CA TYR A 612 -21.57 25.37 10.46
C TYR A 612 -21.76 26.89 10.50
N LYS A 613 -21.77 27.56 9.33
CA LYS A 613 -22.05 29.01 9.25
C LYS A 613 -23.46 29.38 9.75
N TYR A 614 -24.44 28.54 9.44
CA TYR A 614 -25.82 28.76 9.87
C TYR A 614 -25.97 28.46 11.38
N MET A 615 -25.32 27.43 11.87
CA MET A 615 -25.23 27.17 13.31
C MET A 615 -24.59 28.36 14.04
N ALA A 616 -23.48 28.90 13.53
CA ALA A 616 -22.82 30.07 14.12
C ALA A 616 -23.69 31.34 14.08
N GLN A 617 -24.61 31.46 13.13
CA GLN A 617 -25.60 32.55 13.02
C GLN A 617 -26.85 32.33 13.87
N SER A 618 -26.96 31.22 14.61
CA SER A 618 -28.11 30.87 15.44
C SER A 618 -27.81 31.05 16.93
N LYS A 619 -28.84 31.18 17.76
CA LYS A 619 -28.73 31.31 19.22
C LYS A 619 -28.78 29.97 19.95
N ILE A 620 -29.64 29.04 19.48
CA ILE A 620 -29.90 27.73 20.13
C ILE A 620 -29.98 26.64 19.07
N LEU A 621 -29.33 25.48 19.31
CA LEU A 621 -29.61 24.24 18.56
C LEU A 621 -30.84 23.56 19.19
N LEU A 622 -31.80 23.13 18.38
CA LEU A 622 -32.96 22.36 18.81
C LEU A 622 -32.98 20.99 18.10
N LEU A 623 -32.94 19.90 18.87
CA LEU A 623 -33.10 18.52 18.36
C LEU A 623 -34.21 17.81 19.13
N THR A 624 -35.23 17.36 18.40
CA THR A 624 -36.45 16.71 18.95
C THR A 624 -36.52 15.22 18.65
N SER A 625 -35.35 14.59 18.46
CA SER A 625 -35.22 13.17 18.02
C SER A 625 -35.87 12.20 19.00
N ASP A 626 -36.58 11.19 18.48
CA ASP A 626 -37.15 10.10 19.28
C ASP A 626 -36.08 9.06 19.64
N TRP A 627 -35.06 8.91 18.82
CA TRP A 627 -33.86 8.09 19.10
C TRP A 627 -32.62 8.63 18.36
N GLU A 628 -31.45 8.45 18.95
CA GLU A 628 -30.15 8.85 18.40
C GLU A 628 -29.09 7.80 18.67
N GLY A 629 -28.13 7.66 17.75
CA GLY A 629 -26.90 6.91 18.00
C GLY A 629 -25.96 7.70 18.89
N TYR A 630 -25.21 8.64 18.31
CA TYR A 630 -24.25 9.48 19.03
C TYR A 630 -24.70 10.95 19.14
N GLY A 631 -25.20 11.53 18.05
CA GLY A 631 -25.62 12.93 18.03
C GLY A 631 -24.53 13.90 17.56
N LEU A 632 -23.78 13.56 16.49
CA LEU A 632 -22.70 14.39 15.93
C LEU A 632 -23.07 15.86 15.74
N VAL A 633 -24.32 16.15 15.37
CA VAL A 633 -24.82 17.51 15.17
C VAL A 633 -24.76 18.35 16.45
N ALA A 634 -25.01 17.75 17.61
CA ALA A 634 -24.88 18.45 18.89
C ALA A 634 -23.40 18.85 19.15
N PHE A 635 -22.45 17.93 18.91
CA PHE A 635 -21.03 18.25 18.99
C PHE A 635 -20.61 19.36 18.02
N GLU A 636 -21.11 19.31 16.77
CA GLU A 636 -20.85 20.33 15.76
C GLU A 636 -21.36 21.71 16.22
N ALA A 637 -22.54 21.75 16.84
CA ALA A 637 -23.10 22.97 17.43
C ALA A 637 -22.27 23.50 18.60
N LEU A 638 -21.88 22.62 19.54
CA LEU A 638 -21.02 22.99 20.66
C LEU A 638 -19.69 23.59 20.17
N THR A 639 -19.11 23.03 19.08
CA THR A 639 -17.84 23.51 18.50
C THR A 639 -17.94 24.96 17.99
N VAL A 640 -19.11 25.38 17.48
CA VAL A 640 -19.31 26.76 17.05
C VAL A 640 -19.85 27.66 18.15
N GLY A 641 -19.84 27.18 19.39
CA GLY A 641 -20.33 27.91 20.54
C GLY A 641 -21.86 28.05 20.58
N LEU A 642 -22.59 27.10 20.00
CA LEU A 642 -24.06 27.09 19.96
C LEU A 642 -24.59 26.17 21.07
N PRO A 643 -25.26 26.71 22.10
CA PRO A 643 -25.87 25.90 23.14
C PRO A 643 -27.01 25.04 22.62
N CYS A 644 -27.25 23.90 23.24
CA CYS A 644 -28.13 22.86 22.74
C CYS A 644 -29.34 22.64 23.65
N VAL A 645 -30.55 22.54 23.04
CA VAL A 645 -31.77 22.03 23.67
C VAL A 645 -32.14 20.75 22.92
N VAL A 646 -31.98 19.59 23.57
CA VAL A 646 -32.04 18.28 22.87
C VAL A 646 -32.80 17.24 23.68
N SER A 647 -33.38 16.26 22.98
CA SER A 647 -33.99 15.07 23.62
C SER A 647 -32.97 14.32 24.49
N ASN A 648 -33.40 13.80 25.63
CA ASN A 648 -32.58 12.93 26.50
C ASN A 648 -32.56 11.49 25.98
N VAL A 649 -32.02 11.27 24.77
CA VAL A 649 -32.00 9.96 24.11
C VAL A 649 -30.62 9.63 23.55
N GLY A 650 -30.26 8.34 23.55
CA GLY A 650 -29.03 7.82 22.95
C GLY A 650 -27.78 8.53 23.45
N GLY A 651 -26.86 8.83 22.52
CA GLY A 651 -25.59 9.50 22.81
C GLY A 651 -25.70 11.01 23.11
N LEU A 652 -26.85 11.66 22.89
CA LEU A 652 -27.02 13.09 23.18
C LEU A 652 -26.77 13.42 24.65
N LYS A 653 -27.14 12.55 25.57
CA LYS A 653 -26.89 12.68 27.02
C LYS A 653 -25.39 12.67 27.38
N ASN A 654 -24.54 12.13 26.54
CA ASN A 654 -23.09 12.09 26.76
C ASN A 654 -22.40 13.36 26.19
N ILE A 655 -23.04 14.05 25.24
CA ILE A 655 -22.52 15.25 24.62
C ILE A 655 -22.98 16.51 25.37
N VAL A 656 -24.30 16.64 25.61
CA VAL A 656 -24.92 17.81 26.21
C VAL A 656 -25.11 17.60 27.70
N ASN A 657 -24.73 18.61 28.49
CA ASN A 657 -24.97 18.68 29.92
C ASN A 657 -25.39 20.12 30.30
N ASP A 658 -25.73 20.35 31.56
CA ASP A 658 -26.24 21.63 32.08
C ASP A 658 -25.26 22.81 31.89
N SER A 659 -23.98 22.53 31.64
CA SER A 659 -22.99 23.60 31.37
C SER A 659 -23.08 24.17 29.95
N CYS A 660 -23.60 23.44 28.99
CA CYS A 660 -23.61 23.76 27.56
C CYS A 660 -25.00 23.66 26.89
N GLY A 661 -26.01 23.23 27.63
CA GLY A 661 -27.36 23.07 27.07
C GLY A 661 -28.33 22.44 28.06
N MET A 662 -29.46 21.95 27.53
CA MET A 662 -30.51 21.30 28.31
C MET A 662 -30.94 19.97 27.68
N LEU A 663 -31.13 18.96 28.50
CA LEU A 663 -31.69 17.65 28.13
C LEU A 663 -33.18 17.62 28.44
N CYS A 664 -34.00 17.33 27.46
CA CYS A 664 -35.49 17.38 27.55
C CYS A 664 -36.07 15.98 27.56
N ASN A 665 -36.89 15.65 28.57
CA ASN A 665 -37.57 14.36 28.72
C ASN A 665 -39.01 14.42 28.19
N ASN A 666 -39.65 15.59 28.27
CA ASN A 666 -41.03 15.80 27.85
C ASN A 666 -41.16 17.08 26.99
N TYR A 667 -42.37 17.40 26.58
CA TYR A 667 -42.61 18.54 25.68
C TYR A 667 -42.36 19.89 26.37
N ASP A 668 -42.75 20.03 27.63
CA ASP A 668 -42.68 21.30 28.38
C ASP A 668 -41.21 21.66 28.67
N ASP A 669 -40.35 20.66 28.90
CA ASP A 669 -38.90 20.89 29.10
C ASP A 669 -38.28 21.68 27.91
N TYR A 670 -38.74 21.44 26.67
CA TYR A 670 -38.23 22.20 25.50
C TYR A 670 -38.70 23.65 25.54
N LEU A 671 -39.97 23.90 25.85
CA LEU A 671 -40.52 25.24 25.91
C LEU A 671 -39.84 26.06 27.00
N ASP A 672 -39.71 25.50 28.20
CA ASP A 672 -39.11 26.16 29.36
C ASP A 672 -37.61 26.43 29.10
N SER A 673 -36.91 25.47 28.55
CA SER A 673 -35.47 25.61 28.22
C SER A 673 -35.23 26.72 27.22
N ILE A 674 -36.01 26.77 26.12
CA ILE A 674 -35.85 27.80 25.08
C ILE A 674 -36.26 29.18 25.64
N LYS A 675 -37.39 29.31 26.34
CA LYS A 675 -37.83 30.53 26.97
C LYS A 675 -36.79 31.09 27.96
N LYS A 676 -36.22 30.22 28.82
CA LYS A 676 -35.17 30.55 29.78
C LYS A 676 -33.89 31.08 29.07
N MET A 677 -33.50 30.48 27.96
CA MET A 677 -32.34 30.95 27.20
C MET A 677 -32.62 32.22 26.42
N MET A 678 -33.82 32.39 25.88
CA MET A 678 -34.18 33.58 25.10
C MET A 678 -34.41 34.84 25.99
N SER A 679 -34.96 34.68 27.19
CA SER A 679 -35.20 35.76 28.13
C SER A 679 -33.95 36.19 28.93
N ASN A 680 -32.92 35.33 29.03
CA ASN A 680 -31.71 35.59 29.84
C ASN A 680 -30.42 35.57 28.99
N SER A 681 -30.03 36.76 28.50
CA SER A 681 -28.82 36.91 27.67
C SER A 681 -27.52 36.56 28.40
N LYS A 682 -27.45 36.76 29.73
CA LYS A 682 -26.29 36.37 30.54
C LYS A 682 -26.14 34.85 30.58
N LEU A 683 -27.25 34.13 30.77
CA LEU A 683 -27.26 32.64 30.71
C LEU A 683 -26.87 32.15 29.35
N LEU A 684 -27.47 32.67 28.28
CA LEU A 684 -27.19 32.28 26.90
C LEU A 684 -25.70 32.47 26.57
N ASN A 685 -25.08 33.58 26.95
CA ASN A 685 -23.66 33.85 26.76
C ASN A 685 -22.76 32.92 27.56
N LYS A 686 -23.15 32.56 28.79
CA LYS A 686 -22.44 31.58 29.63
C LYS A 686 -22.47 30.21 28.98
N LEU A 687 -23.64 29.74 28.57
CA LEU A 687 -23.79 28.43 27.87
C LEU A 687 -23.02 28.41 26.56
N SER A 688 -23.03 29.50 25.78
CA SER A 688 -22.27 29.59 24.51
C SER A 688 -20.76 29.46 24.73
N LYS A 689 -20.18 30.13 25.73
CA LYS A 689 -18.75 29.95 26.08
C LYS A 689 -18.42 28.52 26.51
N ASN A 690 -19.27 27.96 27.36
CA ASN A 690 -19.09 26.59 27.87
C ASN A 690 -19.31 25.55 26.79
N SER A 691 -20.15 25.79 25.77
CA SER A 691 -20.34 24.90 24.62
C SER A 691 -19.01 24.62 23.92
N PHE A 692 -18.24 25.67 23.63
CA PHE A 692 -16.93 25.51 23.00
C PHE A 692 -15.92 24.77 23.91
N LYS A 693 -15.94 25.05 25.23
CA LYS A 693 -15.11 24.32 26.19
C LYS A 693 -15.48 22.84 26.20
N ARG A 694 -16.79 22.52 26.24
CA ARG A 694 -17.29 21.14 26.21
C ARG A 694 -16.90 20.41 24.92
N ALA A 695 -16.96 21.07 23.77
CA ALA A 695 -16.51 20.50 22.51
C ALA A 695 -15.02 20.09 22.54
N LYS A 696 -14.15 20.91 23.15
CA LYS A 696 -12.74 20.58 23.30
C LYS A 696 -12.50 19.36 24.23
N GLU A 697 -13.30 19.22 25.27
CA GLU A 697 -13.23 18.06 26.18
C GLU A 697 -13.63 16.75 25.46
N LEU A 698 -14.55 16.86 24.49
CA LEU A 698 -15.05 15.73 23.71
C LEU A 698 -14.22 15.40 22.49
N ASP A 699 -13.26 16.26 22.10
CA ASP A 699 -12.39 16.03 20.93
C ASP A 699 -11.56 14.74 21.11
N ASN A 700 -11.81 13.76 20.28
CA ASN A 700 -11.24 12.43 20.44
C ASN A 700 -10.62 11.87 19.16
N ILE A 701 -10.47 12.70 18.11
CA ILE A 701 -10.11 12.19 16.78
C ILE A 701 -8.86 11.30 16.80
N ASP A 702 -7.79 11.72 17.50
CA ASP A 702 -6.53 10.98 17.52
C ASP A 702 -6.68 9.64 18.24
N SER A 703 -7.32 9.60 19.41
CA SER A 703 -7.54 8.36 20.16
C SER A 703 -8.49 7.40 19.42
N TYR A 704 -9.51 7.93 18.76
CA TYR A 704 -10.43 7.15 17.93
C TYR A 704 -9.70 6.49 16.75
N ILE A 705 -8.92 7.26 16.00
CA ILE A 705 -8.14 6.75 14.86
C ILE A 705 -7.09 5.74 15.33
N MET A 706 -6.43 5.95 16.47
CA MET A 706 -5.51 4.96 17.05
C MET A 706 -6.23 3.65 17.41
N THR A 707 -7.46 3.71 17.92
CA THR A 707 -8.26 2.52 18.23
C THR A 707 -8.63 1.75 16.96
N ILE A 708 -9.13 2.44 15.92
CA ILE A 708 -9.40 1.82 14.60
C ILE A 708 -8.14 1.19 14.02
N LYS A 709 -7.00 1.87 14.10
CA LYS A 709 -5.71 1.35 13.63
C LYS A 709 -5.28 0.09 14.37
N LYS A 710 -5.48 0.02 15.69
CA LYS A 710 -5.23 -1.19 16.48
C LYS A 710 -6.09 -2.34 15.98
N ILE A 711 -7.40 -2.12 15.76
CA ILE A 711 -8.34 -3.13 15.25
C ILE A 711 -7.91 -3.60 13.85
N TYR A 712 -7.57 -2.69 12.95
CA TYR A 712 -7.11 -3.06 11.61
C TYR A 712 -5.78 -3.84 11.62
N ASN A 713 -4.90 -3.57 12.56
CA ASN A 713 -3.64 -4.31 12.70
C ASN A 713 -3.85 -5.70 13.31
N SER A 714 -4.72 -5.85 14.31
CA SER A 714 -5.01 -7.13 14.99
C SER A 714 -5.79 -8.13 14.12
N SER A 715 -6.42 -7.67 13.03
CA SER A 715 -7.15 -8.54 12.07
C SER A 715 -6.29 -9.62 11.38
N GLY A 716 -5.01 -9.72 11.67
CA GLY A 716 -4.13 -10.82 11.23
C GLY A 716 -3.86 -11.88 12.31
N GLU A 717 -4.28 -11.64 13.54
CA GLU A 717 -4.01 -12.54 14.67
C GLU A 717 -5.08 -13.64 14.83
N PHE A 718 -6.20 -13.51 14.11
CA PHE A 718 -7.36 -14.42 14.19
C PHE A 718 -7.60 -15.25 12.90
N LEU A 719 -6.77 -15.10 11.88
CA LEU A 719 -6.76 -15.90 10.65
C LEU A 719 -5.56 -16.86 10.65
#